data_51359b830b7c46d0bf584267099d3640
#
_entry.id   51359b830b7c46d0bf584267099d3640
#
_cell.length_a   1.000
_cell.length_b   1.000
_cell.length_c   1.000
_cell.angle_alpha   90.00
_cell.angle_beta   90.00
_cell.angle_gamma   90.00
#
_symmetry.space_group_name_H-M   'P 1'
#
loop_
_entity.id
_entity.type
_entity.pdbx_description
1 polymer ?
#
loop_
_entity_poly.entity_id
_entity_poly.type
_entity_poly.pdbx_seq_one_letter_code
_entity_poly.pdbx_strand_id
1 'polypeptide(L)'
;MARSIAGQLALFLGFAIHLQPVHPAEPEPERSPIPADELLIFTVATKERDGYHRFMQSAKHFNYTVKVLGQGEEWKSSETVNSIGGGQKVRLLKSALEMYADREKLVVMYLDCYDVIFAGGPEELLRKFQQANHKVVFAADGRIWPDKRLSDKYPVVRSGKRFLNAGDEVLLKFEEGRGRAWNSVYDTMPVTLHGNGPTKLNLHYFGNYIPNGWTRESGCGVCDSDLLDLDTLQEIPKVTIGVFIEQPTPFLPRFLDILLNLDYPKEKLSFFIHNNEVYHEKHIKRFWEKAKHMIKPIKIVGPEEYLSQADARNMGMDICRQNKECDYYFSIDADVVLTNPKTLKLLIEQNRKMIAPLVTRHGKLWSNFWGALSADGYYARSEDYVDIVQGNRIGVWNVPFVANIYLIKGQTLRSELKDRNYFARDRLDSDMALCRNVREMNLQREKDSPSVETFHMLRPPKGIFMYITNRHEFGRLLSTANYNTSHHSNDLWQIFENPVDWKEIYINPNYSKIFTENIVEQPCPDVFWFPIFSETACDELVQEMEHFGQWSGGKHHDSRIAGGYENVPTDDIHMKQVGLEKVWLHFIREFIAPVTLKVFAGYYTKGHALLNFVVKYTTERQRSLRPHHDSSTFTINIALNKVGEDFQGGGCKFLRYNCSIESPRKGWSFMHPGRLTHLHEGLPILKGTRYIAVSFIDP
;
A
#
# COMPACT_ATOMS: atom_id res chain seq x y z
N MET A 1 38.93 -40.30 23.37
CA MET A 1 38.57 -38.88 23.16
C MET A 1 37.10 -38.68 22.75
N ALA A 2 36.52 -39.41 21.81
CA ALA A 2 35.11 -39.28 21.45
C ALA A 2 34.09 -39.47 22.60
N ARG A 3 34.37 -40.30 23.60
CA ARG A 3 33.53 -40.50 24.82
C ARG A 3 33.55 -39.31 25.74
N SER A 4 34.60 -38.49 25.78
CA SER A 4 34.70 -37.28 26.66
C SER A 4 33.87 -36.13 26.11
N ILE A 5 33.77 -35.96 24.78
CA ILE A 5 33.04 -34.87 24.15
C ILE A 5 31.50 -35.08 24.27
N ALA A 6 31.05 -36.35 24.15
CA ALA A 6 29.60 -36.65 24.25
C ALA A 6 29.03 -36.51 25.65
N GLY A 7 29.85 -36.76 26.70
CA GLY A 7 29.46 -36.59 28.09
C GLY A 7 29.39 -35.13 28.51
N GLN A 8 30.21 -34.25 27.91
CA GLN A 8 30.23 -32.83 28.22
C GLN A 8 29.13 -32.06 27.49
N LEU A 9 28.72 -32.47 26.28
CA LEU A 9 27.60 -31.83 25.58
C LEU A 9 26.22 -32.07 26.22
N ALA A 10 26.04 -33.18 26.92
CA ALA A 10 24.77 -33.52 27.57
C ALA A 10 24.54 -32.75 28.91
N LEU A 11 25.60 -32.23 29.56
CA LEU A 11 25.52 -31.53 30.85
C LEU A 11 25.46 -30.01 30.73
N PHE A 12 25.75 -29.40 29.58
CA PHE A 12 25.94 -27.96 29.43
C PHE A 12 24.73 -27.15 28.89
N LEU A 13 23.56 -27.74 28.83
CA LEU A 13 22.33 -26.98 28.59
C LEU A 13 21.84 -26.17 29.80
N GLY A 14 22.62 -26.06 30.86
CA GLY A 14 22.15 -25.46 32.09
C GLY A 14 23.17 -24.78 33.05
N PHE A 15 24.43 -24.57 32.66
CA PHE A 15 25.39 -23.93 33.57
C PHE A 15 25.99 -22.64 33.03
N ALA A 16 25.71 -21.52 33.74
CA ALA A 16 26.44 -20.26 33.63
C ALA A 16 27.77 -20.36 34.35
N ILE A 17 28.90 -20.24 33.65
CA ILE A 17 30.23 -20.19 34.28
C ILE A 17 30.54 -18.75 34.71
N HIS A 18 30.85 -18.58 35.99
CA HIS A 18 31.35 -17.32 36.54
C HIS A 18 32.78 -17.08 36.02
N LEU A 19 32.98 -16.03 35.20
CA LEU A 19 34.30 -15.60 34.80
C LEU A 19 34.77 -14.44 35.64
N GLN A 20 35.91 -14.62 36.34
CA GLN A 20 36.63 -13.56 37.05
C GLN A 20 37.25 -12.57 36.02
N PRO A 21 37.46 -11.27 36.39
CA PRO A 21 38.11 -10.31 35.51
C PRO A 21 39.55 -10.72 35.21
N VAL A 22 39.88 -10.85 33.94
CA VAL A 22 41.22 -11.18 33.47
C VAL A 22 42.05 -9.89 33.36
N HIS A 23 43.20 -9.86 34.01
CA HIS A 23 44.24 -8.86 33.84
C HIS A 23 44.75 -8.84 32.35
N PRO A 24 45.23 -7.71 31.84
CA PRO A 24 45.78 -7.67 30.49
C PRO A 24 47.03 -8.54 30.38
N ALA A 25 46.92 -9.58 29.58
CA ALA A 25 48.04 -10.44 29.23
C ALA A 25 48.93 -9.80 28.16
N GLU A 26 50.24 -10.10 28.23
CA GLU A 26 51.24 -9.73 27.24
C GLU A 26 50.79 -10.17 25.79
N PRO A 27 51.18 -9.47 24.73
CA PRO A 27 50.80 -9.85 23.37
C PRO A 27 51.38 -11.23 23.01
N GLU A 28 50.47 -12.22 22.92
CA GLU A 28 50.83 -13.55 22.40
C GLU A 28 51.25 -13.44 20.91
N PRO A 29 52.20 -14.27 20.42
CA PRO A 29 52.61 -14.25 19.04
C PRO A 29 51.41 -14.49 18.11
N GLU A 30 51.33 -13.72 17.03
CA GLU A 30 50.25 -13.80 16.03
C GLU A 30 50.16 -15.24 15.52
N ARG A 31 49.10 -15.93 15.87
CA ARG A 31 48.77 -17.25 15.32
C ARG A 31 48.46 -17.12 13.83
N SER A 32 49.03 -18.02 13.02
CA SER A 32 48.69 -18.07 11.57
C SER A 32 47.16 -18.14 11.38
N PRO A 33 46.60 -17.37 10.42
CA PRO A 33 45.15 -17.39 10.13
C PRO A 33 44.64 -18.79 9.81
N ILE A 34 43.52 -19.19 10.37
CA ILE A 34 42.84 -20.44 9.97
C ILE A 34 42.29 -20.24 8.54
N PRO A 35 42.61 -21.08 7.59
CA PRO A 35 42.08 -21.02 6.22
C PRO A 35 40.55 -21.22 6.20
N ALA A 36 39.86 -20.57 5.26
CA ALA A 36 38.38 -20.64 5.15
C ALA A 36 37.88 -22.08 4.83
N ASP A 37 38.66 -22.90 4.17
CA ASP A 37 38.37 -24.30 3.86
C ASP A 37 38.41 -25.24 5.09
N GLU A 38 38.97 -24.79 6.19
CA GLU A 38 38.90 -25.47 7.49
C GLU A 38 37.65 -25.08 8.30
N LEU A 39 36.69 -24.36 7.71
CA LEU A 39 35.39 -24.02 8.33
C LEU A 39 34.26 -24.84 7.70
N LEU A 40 33.49 -25.52 8.54
CA LEU A 40 32.30 -26.26 8.14
C LEU A 40 31.08 -25.84 8.96
N ILE A 41 30.02 -25.44 8.26
CA ILE A 41 28.77 -25.06 8.89
C ILE A 41 27.80 -26.24 8.85
N PHE A 42 27.19 -26.56 10.00
CA PHE A 42 26.08 -27.50 10.11
C PHE A 42 24.78 -26.78 10.48
N THR A 43 23.69 -27.21 9.85
CA THR A 43 22.35 -26.84 10.22
C THR A 43 21.41 -28.02 10.12
N VAL A 44 20.27 -27.96 10.81
CA VAL A 44 19.23 -28.99 10.71
C VAL A 44 17.96 -28.37 10.14
N ALA A 45 17.52 -28.89 8.98
CA ALA A 45 16.28 -28.47 8.34
C ALA A 45 15.52 -29.69 7.81
N THR A 46 14.30 -29.89 8.26
CA THR A 46 13.40 -30.93 7.72
C THR A 46 12.54 -30.43 6.56
N LYS A 47 12.36 -29.13 6.43
CA LYS A 47 11.58 -28.47 5.35
C LYS A 47 12.25 -27.17 4.93
N GLU A 48 12.24 -26.92 3.64
CA GLU A 48 12.66 -25.64 3.07
C GLU A 48 11.54 -24.60 3.25
N ARG A 49 11.84 -23.52 3.96
CA ARG A 49 10.94 -22.41 4.24
C ARG A 49 11.62 -21.09 3.90
N ASP A 50 10.88 -19.98 3.91
CA ASP A 50 11.43 -18.68 3.56
C ASP A 50 12.65 -18.29 4.42
N GLY A 51 12.65 -18.60 5.73
CA GLY A 51 13.81 -18.43 6.59
C GLY A 51 15.02 -19.26 6.18
N TYR A 52 14.80 -20.53 5.79
CA TYR A 52 15.86 -21.40 5.24
C TYR A 52 16.45 -20.84 3.94
N HIS A 53 15.60 -20.41 3.00
CA HIS A 53 16.07 -19.82 1.75
C HIS A 53 16.90 -18.57 2.00
N ARG A 54 16.46 -17.68 2.89
CA ARG A 54 17.21 -16.49 3.30
C ARG A 54 18.56 -16.84 3.92
N PHE A 55 18.61 -17.83 4.81
CA PHE A 55 19.86 -18.33 5.39
C PHE A 55 20.81 -18.87 4.31
N MET A 56 20.33 -19.76 3.44
CA MET A 56 21.14 -20.34 2.36
C MET A 56 21.61 -19.29 1.37
N GLN A 57 20.80 -18.29 1.05
CA GLN A 57 21.20 -17.15 0.21
C GLN A 57 22.34 -16.37 0.84
N SER A 58 22.26 -16.08 2.15
CA SER A 58 23.33 -15.38 2.86
C SER A 58 24.62 -16.22 2.95
N ALA A 59 24.49 -17.52 3.18
CA ALA A 59 25.63 -18.44 3.19
C ALA A 59 26.32 -18.50 1.82
N LYS A 60 25.55 -18.63 0.74
CA LYS A 60 26.06 -18.63 -0.63
C LYS A 60 26.79 -17.33 -0.98
N HIS A 61 26.21 -16.18 -0.60
CA HIS A 61 26.82 -14.88 -0.87
C HIS A 61 28.22 -14.73 -0.27
N PHE A 62 28.40 -15.22 0.96
CA PHE A 62 29.68 -15.17 1.67
C PHE A 62 30.59 -16.40 1.45
N ASN A 63 30.22 -17.29 0.53
CA ASN A 63 30.97 -18.51 0.21
C ASN A 63 31.16 -19.49 1.40
N TYR A 64 30.17 -19.60 2.28
CA TYR A 64 30.16 -20.60 3.34
C TYR A 64 29.82 -21.99 2.81
N THR A 65 30.55 -23.02 3.25
CA THR A 65 30.20 -24.42 3.05
C THR A 65 29.21 -24.86 4.12
N VAL A 66 27.95 -25.11 3.74
CA VAL A 66 26.88 -25.52 4.66
C VAL A 66 26.46 -26.96 4.40
N LYS A 67 26.39 -27.76 5.46
CA LYS A 67 25.80 -29.10 5.45
C LYS A 67 24.47 -29.09 6.16
N VAL A 68 23.40 -29.40 5.40
CA VAL A 68 22.03 -29.47 5.91
C VAL A 68 21.72 -30.91 6.33
N LEU A 69 21.34 -31.10 7.54
CA LEU A 69 20.99 -32.40 8.16
C LEU A 69 19.47 -32.54 8.30
N GLY A 70 18.95 -33.76 8.17
CA GLY A 70 17.53 -34.08 8.36
C GLY A 70 16.59 -33.62 7.26
N GLN A 71 17.10 -33.31 6.08
CA GLN A 71 16.27 -32.90 4.95
C GLN A 71 15.40 -34.07 4.47
N GLY A 72 14.08 -33.84 4.37
CA GLY A 72 13.12 -34.89 4.01
C GLY A 72 12.70 -35.82 5.16
N GLU A 73 13.32 -35.72 6.32
CA GLU A 73 12.92 -36.52 7.50
C GLU A 73 11.67 -35.92 8.15
N GLU A 74 10.77 -36.80 8.67
CA GLU A 74 9.71 -36.35 9.55
C GLU A 74 10.25 -36.00 10.92
N TRP A 75 9.81 -34.86 11.47
CA TRP A 75 10.15 -34.48 12.83
C TRP A 75 9.45 -35.42 13.82
N LYS A 76 10.16 -36.38 14.38
CA LYS A 76 9.62 -37.29 15.38
C LYS A 76 9.53 -36.56 16.72
N SER A 77 8.31 -36.20 17.13
CA SER A 77 8.06 -35.87 18.53
C SER A 77 8.22 -37.17 19.32
N SER A 78 9.17 -37.20 20.28
CA SER A 78 9.30 -38.37 21.13
C SER A 78 8.03 -38.52 21.98
N GLU A 79 7.57 -39.76 22.11
CA GLU A 79 6.39 -40.15 22.90
C GLU A 79 6.55 -39.91 24.42
N THR A 80 7.71 -39.43 24.87
CA THR A 80 7.96 -39.08 26.27
C THR A 80 7.78 -37.59 26.46
N VAL A 81 6.83 -37.24 27.33
CA VAL A 81 6.38 -35.88 27.68
C VAL A 81 7.51 -34.90 28.09
N ASN A 82 8.74 -35.35 28.30
CA ASN A 82 9.89 -34.58 28.79
C ASN A 82 11.03 -34.34 27.80
N SER A 83 10.95 -34.76 26.51
CA SER A 83 12.02 -34.47 25.55
C SER A 83 11.60 -33.39 24.57
N ILE A 84 12.01 -32.20 24.88
CA ILE A 84 11.98 -31.04 23.96
C ILE A 84 12.69 -31.43 22.66
N GLY A 85 12.13 -31.12 21.49
CA GLY A 85 12.62 -31.49 20.12
C GLY A 85 14.09 -31.20 19.79
N GLY A 86 14.90 -30.73 20.73
CA GLY A 86 16.36 -30.59 20.65
C GLY A 86 17.10 -31.91 20.53
N GLY A 87 16.57 -33.00 21.03
CA GLY A 87 17.26 -34.31 21.02
C GLY A 87 17.50 -34.86 19.61
N GLN A 88 16.62 -34.62 18.63
CA GLN A 88 16.84 -35.05 17.24
C GLN A 88 17.93 -34.20 16.58
N LYS A 89 17.97 -32.89 16.77
CA LYS A 89 19.05 -32.02 16.29
C LYS A 89 20.40 -32.48 16.80
N VAL A 90 20.50 -32.79 18.10
CA VAL A 90 21.75 -33.26 18.72
C VAL A 90 22.18 -34.62 18.15
N ARG A 91 21.25 -35.56 17.96
CA ARG A 91 21.59 -36.89 17.36
C ARG A 91 22.10 -36.76 15.92
N LEU A 92 21.41 -35.96 15.09
CA LEU A 92 21.83 -35.71 13.70
C LEU A 92 23.21 -35.05 13.64
N LEU A 93 23.43 -34.04 14.49
CA LEU A 93 24.73 -33.36 14.55
C LEU A 93 25.84 -34.30 15.05
N LYS A 94 25.57 -35.08 16.08
CA LYS A 94 26.55 -36.06 16.61
C LYS A 94 26.97 -37.06 15.50
N SER A 95 26.01 -37.66 14.83
CA SER A 95 26.28 -38.63 13.76
C SER A 95 27.06 -37.99 12.60
N ALA A 96 26.73 -36.73 12.24
CA ALA A 96 27.45 -36.02 11.20
C ALA A 96 28.88 -35.67 11.60
N LEU A 97 29.15 -35.35 12.87
CA LEU A 97 30.46 -34.98 13.39
C LEU A 97 31.41 -36.20 13.48
N GLU A 98 30.88 -37.40 13.68
CA GLU A 98 31.69 -38.63 13.73
C GLU A 98 32.52 -38.85 12.45
N MET A 99 32.04 -38.40 11.28
CA MET A 99 32.74 -38.46 10.01
C MET A 99 33.96 -37.52 9.89
N TYR A 100 34.11 -36.59 10.81
CA TYR A 100 35.17 -35.58 10.81
C TYR A 100 36.07 -35.69 12.04
N ALA A 101 35.97 -36.79 12.80
CA ALA A 101 36.69 -36.99 14.06
C ALA A 101 38.22 -36.90 13.91
N ASP A 102 38.77 -37.27 12.73
CA ASP A 102 40.21 -37.29 12.45
C ASP A 102 40.72 -35.92 11.92
N ARG A 103 39.85 -34.94 11.71
CA ARG A 103 40.22 -33.59 11.22
C ARG A 103 40.43 -32.62 12.37
N GLU A 104 41.59 -32.65 13.01
CA GLU A 104 41.88 -31.85 14.22
C GLU A 104 41.87 -30.34 14.01
N LYS A 105 42.14 -29.85 12.77
CA LYS A 105 42.14 -28.41 12.47
C LYS A 105 40.79 -27.87 12.07
N LEU A 106 39.81 -28.75 11.82
CA LEU A 106 38.48 -28.33 11.36
C LEU A 106 37.74 -27.50 12.43
N VAL A 107 37.32 -26.32 12.05
CA VAL A 107 36.41 -25.49 12.83
C VAL A 107 34.99 -25.82 12.42
N VAL A 108 34.17 -26.24 13.37
CA VAL A 108 32.74 -26.56 13.13
C VAL A 108 31.87 -25.50 13.78
N MET A 109 30.94 -24.99 12.99
CA MET A 109 29.90 -24.07 13.48
C MET A 109 28.52 -24.70 13.27
N TYR A 110 27.69 -24.69 14.30
CA TYR A 110 26.29 -25.10 14.23
C TYR A 110 25.37 -23.89 14.35
N LEU A 111 24.41 -23.74 13.43
CA LEU A 111 23.43 -22.63 13.38
C LEU A 111 22.02 -23.15 13.09
N ASP A 112 21.01 -22.43 13.57
CA ASP A 112 19.61 -22.65 13.19
C ASP A 112 19.31 -21.88 11.89
N CYS A 113 19.00 -22.60 10.80
CA CYS A 113 18.80 -22.00 9.47
C CYS A 113 17.55 -21.16 9.30
N TYR A 114 16.59 -21.24 10.21
CA TYR A 114 15.33 -20.49 10.05
C TYR A 114 15.43 -19.06 10.57
N ASP A 115 16.27 -18.83 11.58
CA ASP A 115 16.32 -17.61 12.38
C ASP A 115 17.72 -16.96 12.38
N VAL A 116 18.55 -17.24 11.38
CA VAL A 116 19.91 -16.70 11.27
C VAL A 116 20.15 -16.11 9.87
N ILE A 117 20.95 -15.05 9.81
CA ILE A 117 21.50 -14.46 8.59
C ILE A 117 23.01 -14.29 8.77
N PHE A 118 23.81 -14.65 7.76
CA PHE A 118 25.22 -14.26 7.71
C PHE A 118 25.34 -12.80 7.30
N ALA A 119 26.15 -12.04 8.03
CA ALA A 119 26.41 -10.61 7.82
C ALA A 119 27.89 -10.29 7.57
N GLY A 120 28.75 -11.32 7.50
CA GLY A 120 30.18 -11.22 7.18
C GLY A 120 30.72 -12.53 6.64
N GLY A 121 31.93 -12.53 6.10
CA GLY A 121 32.58 -13.69 5.46
C GLY A 121 33.29 -14.64 6.43
N PRO A 122 33.72 -15.82 5.94
CA PRO A 122 34.37 -16.85 6.73
C PRO A 122 35.72 -16.40 7.34
N GLU A 123 36.51 -15.59 6.64
CA GLU A 123 37.77 -15.05 7.16
C GLU A 123 37.54 -14.14 8.39
N GLU A 124 36.53 -13.29 8.33
CA GLU A 124 36.17 -12.46 9.49
C GLU A 124 35.68 -13.30 10.65
N LEU A 125 34.87 -14.33 10.36
CA LEU A 125 34.37 -15.28 11.37
C LEU A 125 35.53 -15.97 12.08
N LEU A 126 36.44 -16.59 11.31
CA LEU A 126 37.58 -17.34 11.84
C LEU A 126 38.54 -16.46 12.61
N ARG A 127 38.82 -15.24 12.15
CA ARG A 127 39.63 -14.27 12.86
C ARG A 127 38.98 -13.92 14.23
N LYS A 128 37.68 -13.69 14.28
CA LYS A 128 36.96 -13.43 15.54
C LYS A 128 36.90 -14.64 16.44
N PHE A 129 36.83 -15.87 15.90
CA PHE A 129 36.94 -17.11 16.63
C PHE A 129 38.31 -17.27 17.28
N GLN A 130 39.40 -17.05 16.54
CA GLN A 130 40.78 -17.10 17.05
C GLN A 130 41.00 -16.06 18.16
N GLN A 131 40.47 -14.83 17.99
CA GLN A 131 40.55 -13.79 19.01
C GLN A 131 39.80 -14.14 20.30
N ALA A 132 38.81 -15.05 20.24
CA ALA A 132 38.14 -15.53 21.45
C ALA A 132 39.05 -16.43 22.29
N ASN A 133 40.10 -16.98 21.71
CA ASN A 133 41.09 -17.85 22.36
C ASN A 133 40.48 -19.03 23.16
N HIS A 134 39.39 -19.60 22.63
CA HIS A 134 38.68 -20.75 23.22
C HIS A 134 38.44 -21.85 22.19
N LYS A 135 38.45 -23.12 22.65
CA LYS A 135 38.13 -24.26 21.76
C LYS A 135 36.64 -24.33 21.41
N VAL A 136 35.77 -23.78 22.25
CA VAL A 136 34.34 -23.79 22.06
C VAL A 136 33.82 -22.39 22.42
N VAL A 137 33.03 -21.80 21.48
CA VAL A 137 32.41 -20.48 21.66
C VAL A 137 30.92 -20.61 21.42
N PHE A 138 30.11 -20.10 22.33
CA PHE A 138 28.66 -20.02 22.19
C PHE A 138 28.22 -18.59 21.96
N ALA A 139 27.20 -18.40 21.11
CA ALA A 139 26.52 -17.13 21.00
C ALA A 139 25.69 -16.89 22.27
N ALA A 140 25.76 -15.70 22.85
CA ALA A 140 24.94 -15.30 23.97
C ALA A 140 23.71 -14.54 23.49
N ASP A 141 22.51 -15.05 23.80
CA ASP A 141 21.27 -14.33 23.59
C ASP A 141 21.04 -13.28 24.67
N GLY A 142 20.72 -12.05 24.30
CA GLY A 142 20.38 -10.97 25.23
C GLY A 142 19.04 -11.14 25.94
N ARG A 143 18.27 -12.18 25.61
CA ARG A 143 16.95 -12.48 26.20
C ARG A 143 16.81 -13.99 26.42
N ILE A 144 16.29 -14.36 27.60
CA ILE A 144 15.90 -15.74 27.85
C ILE A 144 14.54 -16.00 27.21
N TRP A 145 14.49 -16.94 26.30
CA TRP A 145 13.31 -17.35 25.56
C TRP A 145 13.31 -18.87 25.33
N PRO A 146 12.18 -19.59 25.40
CA PRO A 146 10.82 -19.08 25.59
C PRO A 146 10.40 -18.90 27.05
N ASP A 147 11.11 -19.47 28.02
CA ASP A 147 10.72 -19.43 29.41
C ASP A 147 11.34 -18.26 30.17
N LYS A 148 10.60 -17.17 30.25
CA LYS A 148 11.01 -15.96 31.00
C LYS A 148 11.21 -16.17 32.48
N ARG A 149 10.64 -17.21 33.09
CA ARG A 149 10.81 -17.55 34.55
C ARG A 149 12.24 -17.95 34.88
N LEU A 150 13.02 -18.32 33.87
CA LEU A 150 14.42 -18.64 34.02
C LEU A 150 15.31 -17.40 34.17
N SER A 151 14.80 -16.19 33.87
CA SER A 151 15.57 -14.95 33.94
C SER A 151 16.08 -14.63 35.32
N ASP A 152 15.35 -15.03 36.37
CA ASP A 152 15.74 -14.81 37.76
C ASP A 152 16.82 -15.80 38.23
N LYS A 153 16.86 -17.01 37.62
CA LYS A 153 17.86 -18.04 37.93
C LYS A 153 19.14 -17.90 37.11
N TYR A 154 19.03 -17.37 35.90
CA TYR A 154 20.14 -17.23 34.96
C TYR A 154 20.19 -15.77 34.51
N PRO A 155 20.86 -14.88 35.25
CA PRO A 155 21.04 -13.51 34.82
C PRO A 155 21.76 -13.48 33.47
N VAL A 156 21.18 -12.80 32.54
CA VAL A 156 21.74 -12.66 31.18
C VAL A 156 23.10 -11.95 31.27
N VAL A 157 24.17 -12.69 30.99
CA VAL A 157 25.51 -12.11 30.92
C VAL A 157 25.61 -11.37 29.60
N ARG A 158 25.60 -10.03 29.65
CA ARG A 158 25.75 -9.14 28.47
C ARG A 158 27.19 -9.13 27.93
N SER A 159 27.85 -10.28 27.83
CA SER A 159 29.25 -10.36 27.43
C SER A 159 29.46 -10.78 25.96
N GLY A 160 28.41 -10.90 25.18
CA GLY A 160 28.48 -11.34 23.77
C GLY A 160 28.92 -10.28 22.79
N LYS A 161 30.21 -9.89 22.82
CA LYS A 161 30.77 -8.89 21.92
C LYS A 161 30.84 -9.27 20.42
N ARG A 162 30.59 -10.53 20.04
CA ARG A 162 30.94 -11.06 18.70
C ARG A 162 29.83 -11.77 17.93
N PHE A 163 28.83 -12.34 18.64
CA PHE A 163 27.68 -13.04 18.06
C PHE A 163 26.44 -12.53 18.78
N LEU A 164 25.59 -11.78 18.09
CA LEU A 164 24.54 -11.00 18.74
C LEU A 164 23.16 -11.36 18.21
N ASN A 165 22.22 -11.35 19.15
CA ASN A 165 20.81 -11.33 18.84
C ASN A 165 20.46 -10.00 18.14
N ALA A 166 19.57 -10.04 17.15
CA ALA A 166 19.06 -8.87 16.44
C ALA A 166 18.07 -8.06 17.35
N GLY A 167 18.57 -7.56 18.50
CA GLY A 167 17.85 -6.68 19.40
C GLY A 167 18.00 -5.21 19.04
N ASP A 168 17.47 -4.32 19.87
CA ASP A 168 17.46 -2.86 19.67
C ASP A 168 18.86 -2.23 19.63
N GLU A 169 19.88 -2.98 20.05
CA GLU A 169 21.30 -2.59 20.06
C GLU A 169 21.96 -2.77 18.68
N VAL A 170 21.34 -3.54 17.78
CA VAL A 170 21.86 -3.82 16.46
C VAL A 170 21.16 -2.97 15.44
N LEU A 171 21.92 -2.11 14.78
CA LEU A 171 21.45 -1.15 13.80
C LEU A 171 22.00 -1.50 12.41
N LEU A 172 21.33 -1.03 11.37
CA LEU A 172 21.83 -1.07 10.01
C LEU A 172 22.77 0.11 9.77
N LYS A 173 23.99 -0.18 9.35
CA LYS A 173 24.97 0.83 8.91
C LYS A 173 25.36 0.59 7.47
N PHE A 174 25.53 1.63 6.69
CA PHE A 174 26.03 1.51 5.33
C PHE A 174 27.52 1.83 5.32
N GLU A 175 28.33 0.86 4.89
CA GLU A 175 29.76 1.00 4.65
C GLU A 175 30.03 0.74 3.17
N GLU A 176 30.68 1.67 2.50
CA GLU A 176 30.92 1.60 1.05
C GLU A 176 29.66 1.26 0.23
N GLY A 177 28.52 1.90 0.62
CA GLY A 177 27.23 1.68 -0.04
C GLY A 177 26.49 0.40 0.35
N ARG A 178 27.12 -0.55 1.07
CA ARG A 178 26.54 -1.85 1.46
C ARG A 178 26.01 -1.84 2.88
N GLY A 179 24.89 -2.50 3.09
CA GLY A 179 24.31 -2.67 4.42
C GLY A 179 25.14 -3.65 5.28
N ARG A 180 25.54 -3.21 6.47
CA ARG A 180 26.18 -4.02 7.51
C ARG A 180 25.40 -3.90 8.80
N ALA A 181 25.38 -4.97 9.57
CA ALA A 181 24.89 -4.92 10.94
C ALA A 181 25.96 -4.34 11.86
N TRP A 182 25.58 -3.39 12.70
CA TRP A 182 26.44 -2.73 13.67
C TRP A 182 25.82 -2.77 15.07
N ASN A 183 26.58 -3.25 16.04
CA ASN A 183 26.15 -3.18 17.43
C ASN A 183 26.60 -1.86 18.03
N SER A 184 25.65 -1.01 18.38
CA SER A 184 25.89 0.33 18.91
C SER A 184 26.46 0.37 20.32
N VAL A 185 26.23 -0.70 21.13
CA VAL A 185 26.71 -0.77 22.52
C VAL A 185 28.18 -1.18 22.59
N TYR A 186 28.61 -2.09 21.71
CA TYR A 186 29.96 -2.64 21.74
C TYR A 186 30.85 -2.13 20.60
N ASP A 187 30.30 -1.28 19.73
CA ASP A 187 30.97 -0.77 18.52
C ASP A 187 31.61 -1.91 17.69
N THR A 188 30.79 -2.93 17.39
CA THR A 188 31.26 -4.11 16.66
C THR A 188 30.35 -4.47 15.50
N MET A 189 30.92 -5.09 14.47
CA MET A 189 30.17 -5.64 13.33
C MET A 189 29.97 -7.15 13.52
N PRO A 190 28.74 -7.62 13.83
CA PRO A 190 28.47 -9.04 13.96
C PRO A 190 28.59 -9.76 12.61
N VAL A 191 29.11 -10.99 12.59
CA VAL A 191 29.23 -11.84 11.39
C VAL A 191 27.97 -12.65 11.16
N THR A 192 27.22 -12.94 12.21
CA THR A 192 25.93 -13.60 12.16
C THR A 192 24.91 -12.85 13.00
N LEU A 193 23.68 -12.79 12.50
CA LEU A 193 22.53 -12.24 13.21
C LEU A 193 21.55 -13.37 13.51
N HIS A 194 21.22 -13.53 14.78
CA HIS A 194 20.22 -14.48 15.24
C HIS A 194 18.98 -13.76 15.75
N GLY A 195 17.80 -14.10 15.24
CA GLY A 195 16.53 -13.60 15.73
C GLY A 195 15.91 -14.55 16.73
N ASN A 196 15.97 -14.24 18.04
CA ASN A 196 15.36 -15.05 19.07
C ASN A 196 14.05 -14.45 19.57
N GLY A 197 12.98 -15.23 19.61
CA GLY A 197 11.67 -14.78 20.07
C GLY A 197 11.15 -13.56 19.28
N PRO A 198 10.81 -12.44 19.93
CA PRO A 198 10.28 -11.25 19.27
C PRO A 198 11.24 -10.62 18.25
N THR A 199 12.56 -10.79 18.41
CA THR A 199 13.57 -10.18 17.52
C THR A 199 13.68 -10.87 16.14
N LYS A 200 12.95 -11.98 15.92
CA LYS A 200 12.85 -12.61 14.59
C LYS A 200 12.37 -11.65 13.51
N LEU A 201 11.55 -10.70 13.87
CA LEU A 201 11.03 -9.71 12.94
C LEU A 201 12.09 -8.70 12.50
N ASN A 202 13.08 -8.40 13.35
CA ASN A 202 14.18 -7.54 12.96
C ASN A 202 15.01 -8.19 11.84
N LEU A 203 15.03 -9.53 11.76
CA LEU A 203 15.67 -10.21 10.63
C LEU A 203 14.98 -9.97 9.28
N HIS A 204 13.69 -9.63 9.25
CA HIS A 204 13.02 -9.24 8.01
C HIS A 204 13.58 -7.92 7.51
N TYR A 205 13.72 -6.94 8.41
CA TYR A 205 14.33 -5.64 8.10
C TYR A 205 15.79 -5.80 7.64
N PHE A 206 16.64 -6.47 8.43
CA PHE A 206 18.03 -6.72 8.04
C PHE A 206 18.17 -7.49 6.74
N GLY A 207 17.31 -8.48 6.51
CA GLY A 207 17.29 -9.30 5.29
C GLY A 207 16.98 -8.54 4.00
N ASN A 208 16.39 -7.33 4.11
CA ASN A 208 16.22 -6.44 2.97
C ASN A 208 17.53 -5.83 2.49
N TYR A 209 18.57 -5.79 3.34
CA TYR A 209 19.85 -5.13 3.09
C TYR A 209 21.05 -6.09 3.09
N ILE A 210 21.00 -7.13 3.93
CA ILE A 210 22.10 -8.06 4.16
C ILE A 210 21.70 -9.46 3.63
N PRO A 211 22.53 -10.11 2.84
CA PRO A 211 23.92 -9.81 2.53
C PRO A 211 24.14 -8.89 1.33
N ASN A 212 23.20 -8.61 0.51
CA ASN A 212 23.30 -7.73 -0.65
C ASN A 212 21.92 -7.46 -1.24
N GLY A 213 20.95 -7.18 -0.36
CA GLY A 213 19.57 -6.95 -0.78
C GLY A 213 19.45 -5.63 -1.53
N TRP A 214 19.55 -4.53 -0.81
CA TRP A 214 19.51 -3.18 -1.37
C TRP A 214 20.78 -2.39 -1.02
N THR A 215 21.34 -1.68 -2.00
CA THR A 215 22.48 -0.79 -1.83
C THR A 215 22.19 0.59 -2.41
N ARG A 216 22.92 1.62 -1.97
CA ARG A 216 22.74 2.98 -2.52
C ARG A 216 23.18 3.09 -3.98
N GLU A 217 24.16 2.31 -4.39
CA GLU A 217 24.79 2.39 -5.71
C GLU A 217 24.06 1.58 -6.76
N SER A 218 23.68 0.34 -6.44
CA SER A 218 23.06 -0.59 -7.38
C SER A 218 21.56 -0.80 -7.17
N GLY A 219 20.97 -0.16 -6.15
CA GLY A 219 19.57 -0.37 -5.79
C GLY A 219 19.33 -1.80 -5.27
N CYS A 220 18.25 -2.44 -5.70
CA CYS A 220 17.84 -3.75 -5.24
C CYS A 220 18.59 -4.87 -5.99
N GLY A 221 19.56 -5.49 -5.33
CA GLY A 221 20.37 -6.56 -5.91
C GLY A 221 19.66 -7.93 -6.06
N VAL A 222 18.53 -8.12 -5.37
CA VAL A 222 17.77 -9.40 -5.37
C VAL A 222 16.42 -9.30 -6.05
N CYS A 223 16.03 -8.12 -6.52
CA CYS A 223 14.69 -7.92 -7.10
C CYS A 223 14.51 -8.65 -8.44
N ASP A 224 15.58 -8.84 -9.19
CA ASP A 224 15.56 -9.51 -10.50
C ASP A 224 15.95 -10.98 -10.42
N SER A 225 16.25 -11.50 -9.22
CA SER A 225 16.41 -12.92 -9.00
C SER A 225 15.05 -13.59 -8.85
N ASP A 226 14.84 -14.70 -9.54
CA ASP A 226 13.62 -15.51 -9.47
C ASP A 226 12.34 -14.84 -10.06
N LEU A 227 12.48 -13.88 -10.97
CA LEU A 227 11.35 -13.32 -11.70
C LEU A 227 10.66 -14.40 -12.55
N LEU A 228 9.35 -14.33 -12.63
CA LEU A 228 8.54 -15.11 -13.52
C LEU A 228 8.32 -14.31 -14.80
N ASP A 229 8.76 -14.81 -15.94
CA ASP A 229 8.46 -14.22 -17.24
C ASP A 229 7.12 -14.76 -17.74
N LEU A 230 6.09 -13.91 -17.72
CA LEU A 230 4.74 -14.28 -18.15
C LEU A 230 4.64 -14.60 -19.63
N ASP A 231 5.51 -14.03 -20.46
CA ASP A 231 5.49 -14.24 -21.91
C ASP A 231 6.08 -15.62 -22.29
N THR A 232 6.83 -16.25 -21.38
CA THR A 232 7.40 -17.59 -21.58
C THR A 232 6.51 -18.71 -21.04
N LEU A 233 5.44 -18.40 -20.31
CA LEU A 233 4.53 -19.40 -19.75
C LEU A 233 3.68 -20.07 -20.84
N GLN A 234 3.46 -21.37 -20.72
CA GLN A 234 2.54 -22.09 -21.60
C GLN A 234 1.10 -21.63 -21.45
N GLU A 235 0.72 -21.26 -20.24
CA GLU A 235 -0.59 -20.69 -19.91
C GLU A 235 -0.47 -19.50 -18.96
N ILE A 236 -1.23 -18.44 -19.24
CA ILE A 236 -1.35 -17.30 -18.35
C ILE A 236 -2.12 -17.72 -17.09
N PRO A 237 -1.62 -17.39 -15.88
CA PRO A 237 -2.21 -17.80 -14.62
C PRO A 237 -3.67 -17.35 -14.45
N LYS A 238 -4.50 -18.17 -13.82
CA LYS A 238 -5.89 -17.80 -13.43
C LYS A 238 -5.89 -17.07 -12.10
N VAL A 239 -6.57 -15.92 -12.05
CA VAL A 239 -6.62 -15.05 -10.88
C VAL A 239 -8.03 -14.87 -10.37
N THR A 240 -8.24 -15.09 -9.08
CA THR A 240 -9.46 -14.68 -8.38
C THR A 240 -9.26 -13.34 -7.73
N ILE A 241 -10.03 -12.33 -8.12
CA ILE A 241 -10.01 -10.99 -7.56
C ILE A 241 -11.07 -10.88 -6.47
N GLY A 242 -10.65 -10.66 -5.22
CA GLY A 242 -11.52 -10.36 -4.10
C GLY A 242 -11.61 -8.84 -3.91
N VAL A 243 -12.81 -8.30 -4.09
CA VAL A 243 -13.13 -6.87 -3.94
C VAL A 243 -13.91 -6.65 -2.66
N PHE A 244 -13.46 -5.72 -1.81
CA PHE A 244 -14.10 -5.44 -0.52
C PHE A 244 -14.52 -3.97 -0.42
N ILE A 245 -15.83 -3.76 -0.18
CA ILE A 245 -16.47 -2.45 -0.04
C ILE A 245 -17.11 -2.43 1.35
N GLU A 246 -16.31 -2.07 2.36
CA GLU A 246 -16.70 -2.19 3.77
C GLU A 246 -17.42 -0.95 4.31
N GLN A 247 -17.28 0.18 3.63
CA GLN A 247 -17.82 1.47 4.02
C GLN A 247 -18.12 2.31 2.78
N PRO A 248 -18.92 3.38 2.91
CA PRO A 248 -19.14 4.30 1.82
C PRO A 248 -17.81 4.83 1.29
N THR A 249 -17.56 4.63 0.00
CA THR A 249 -16.27 4.92 -0.64
C THR A 249 -16.48 5.83 -1.86
N PRO A 250 -15.74 6.95 -1.97
CA PRO A 250 -15.86 7.84 -3.11
C PRO A 250 -15.34 7.19 -4.40
N PHE A 251 -15.86 7.63 -5.54
CA PHE A 251 -15.41 7.23 -6.88
C PHE A 251 -15.50 5.72 -7.18
N LEU A 252 -16.38 4.99 -6.50
CA LEU A 252 -16.54 3.54 -6.69
C LEU A 252 -16.81 3.15 -8.16
N PRO A 253 -17.61 3.87 -8.96
CA PRO A 253 -17.79 3.54 -10.38
C PRO A 253 -16.47 3.50 -11.15
N ARG A 254 -15.59 4.47 -10.90
CA ARG A 254 -14.26 4.53 -11.53
C ARG A 254 -13.37 3.37 -11.07
N PHE A 255 -13.35 3.07 -9.78
CA PHE A 255 -12.62 1.92 -9.23
C PHE A 255 -13.02 0.61 -9.95
N LEU A 256 -14.31 0.35 -10.10
CA LEU A 256 -14.82 -0.84 -10.77
C LEU A 256 -14.46 -0.86 -12.28
N ASP A 257 -14.54 0.28 -12.95
CA ASP A 257 -14.12 0.39 -14.35
C ASP A 257 -12.60 0.16 -14.52
N ILE A 258 -11.75 0.62 -13.59
CA ILE A 258 -10.31 0.33 -13.58
C ILE A 258 -10.05 -1.17 -13.49
N LEU A 259 -10.77 -1.90 -12.62
CA LEU A 259 -10.60 -3.35 -12.49
C LEU A 259 -10.98 -4.10 -13.78
N LEU A 260 -12.00 -3.64 -14.50
CA LEU A 260 -12.35 -4.20 -15.80
C LEU A 260 -11.30 -3.91 -16.89
N ASN A 261 -10.56 -2.82 -16.74
CA ASN A 261 -9.56 -2.36 -17.72
C ASN A 261 -8.12 -2.76 -17.35
N LEU A 262 -7.92 -3.60 -16.34
CA LEU A 262 -6.60 -4.18 -16.08
C LEU A 262 -6.07 -4.88 -17.33
N ASP A 263 -4.78 -4.69 -17.61
CA ASP A 263 -4.07 -5.38 -18.72
C ASP A 263 -3.85 -6.85 -18.34
N TYR A 264 -4.93 -7.62 -18.39
CA TYR A 264 -4.96 -9.05 -18.12
C TYR A 264 -6.09 -9.72 -18.90
N PRO A 265 -5.91 -10.95 -19.42
CA PRO A 265 -6.95 -11.66 -20.16
C PRO A 265 -8.20 -11.87 -19.30
N LYS A 266 -9.35 -11.40 -19.78
CA LYS A 266 -10.58 -11.40 -18.98
C LYS A 266 -11.11 -12.80 -18.66
N GLU A 267 -10.87 -13.76 -19.55
CA GLU A 267 -11.20 -15.18 -19.38
C GLU A 267 -10.35 -15.89 -18.32
N LYS A 268 -9.22 -15.29 -17.90
CA LYS A 268 -8.38 -15.77 -16.80
C LYS A 268 -8.71 -15.12 -15.45
N LEU A 269 -9.70 -14.23 -15.43
CA LEU A 269 -10.15 -13.53 -14.22
C LEU A 269 -11.45 -14.14 -13.69
N SER A 270 -11.58 -14.18 -12.37
CA SER A 270 -12.84 -14.39 -11.64
C SER A 270 -12.99 -13.36 -10.54
N PHE A 271 -14.21 -13.01 -10.17
CA PHE A 271 -14.45 -12.00 -9.14
C PHE A 271 -15.26 -12.58 -7.98
N PHE A 272 -14.84 -12.20 -6.78
CA PHE A 272 -15.63 -12.21 -5.57
C PHE A 272 -15.79 -10.76 -5.11
N ILE A 273 -17.00 -10.25 -4.97
CA ILE A 273 -17.28 -8.89 -4.54
C ILE A 273 -18.12 -8.95 -3.26
N HIS A 274 -17.59 -8.42 -2.18
CA HIS A 274 -18.34 -8.17 -0.96
C HIS A 274 -18.65 -6.68 -0.86
N ASN A 275 -19.93 -6.37 -0.80
CA ASN A 275 -20.42 -5.00 -0.62
C ASN A 275 -21.24 -4.91 0.66
N ASN A 276 -20.76 -4.16 1.64
CA ASN A 276 -21.44 -3.95 2.91
C ASN A 276 -22.32 -2.69 2.93
N GLU A 277 -22.42 -1.96 1.78
CA GLU A 277 -23.06 -0.66 1.69
C GLU A 277 -24.24 -0.64 0.71
N VAL A 278 -25.44 -0.42 1.19
CA VAL A 278 -26.66 -0.28 0.38
C VAL A 278 -26.52 0.80 -0.68
N TYR A 279 -25.89 1.92 -0.34
CA TYR A 279 -25.62 3.03 -1.27
C TYR A 279 -24.91 2.60 -2.54
N HIS A 280 -24.04 1.60 -2.45
CA HIS A 280 -23.21 1.12 -3.56
C HIS A 280 -23.86 0.04 -4.43
N GLU A 281 -25.01 -0.54 -4.05
CA GLU A 281 -25.66 -1.61 -4.81
C GLU A 281 -25.91 -1.23 -6.28
N LYS A 282 -26.34 0.01 -6.54
CA LYS A 282 -26.56 0.53 -7.90
C LYS A 282 -25.32 0.45 -8.78
N HIS A 283 -24.14 0.72 -8.19
CA HIS A 283 -22.85 0.69 -8.88
C HIS A 283 -22.37 -0.74 -9.13
N ILE A 284 -22.59 -1.64 -8.17
CA ILE A 284 -22.29 -3.07 -8.29
C ILE A 284 -23.17 -3.72 -9.36
N LYS A 285 -24.47 -3.41 -9.39
CA LYS A 285 -25.38 -3.90 -10.43
C LYS A 285 -24.94 -3.46 -11.82
N ARG A 286 -24.57 -2.19 -11.98
CA ARG A 286 -24.03 -1.64 -13.25
C ARG A 286 -22.73 -2.34 -13.68
N PHE A 287 -21.82 -2.58 -12.73
CA PHE A 287 -20.59 -3.33 -12.96
C PHE A 287 -20.91 -4.76 -13.43
N TRP A 288 -21.80 -5.47 -12.73
CA TRP A 288 -22.17 -6.83 -13.09
C TRP A 288 -22.74 -6.92 -14.51
N GLU A 289 -23.61 -5.99 -14.90
CA GLU A 289 -24.16 -5.93 -16.26
C GLU A 289 -23.06 -5.79 -17.33
N LYS A 290 -22.03 -5.00 -17.08
CA LYS A 290 -20.87 -4.86 -17.97
C LYS A 290 -20.00 -6.12 -17.98
N ALA A 291 -19.72 -6.70 -16.81
CA ALA A 291 -18.71 -7.73 -16.62
C ALA A 291 -19.18 -9.14 -16.97
N LYS A 292 -20.47 -9.48 -16.76
CA LYS A 292 -21.03 -10.85 -16.85
C LYS A 292 -20.80 -11.58 -18.17
N HIS A 293 -20.56 -10.85 -19.25
CA HIS A 293 -20.30 -11.42 -20.59
C HIS A 293 -18.82 -11.67 -20.85
N MET A 294 -17.93 -11.03 -20.09
CA MET A 294 -16.46 -11.04 -20.31
C MET A 294 -15.75 -11.92 -19.27
N ILE A 295 -16.28 -12.00 -18.05
CA ILE A 295 -15.60 -12.60 -16.90
C ILE A 295 -16.54 -13.59 -16.23
N LYS A 296 -16.05 -14.79 -15.96
CA LYS A 296 -16.80 -15.86 -15.27
C LYS A 296 -15.87 -16.73 -14.45
N PRO A 297 -16.22 -17.08 -13.18
CA PRO A 297 -17.42 -16.65 -12.45
C PRO A 297 -17.27 -15.26 -11.80
N ILE A 298 -18.43 -14.62 -11.52
CA ILE A 298 -18.55 -13.47 -10.64
C ILE A 298 -19.51 -13.84 -9.51
N LYS A 299 -19.04 -13.80 -8.26
CA LYS A 299 -19.85 -13.97 -7.05
C LYS A 299 -19.96 -12.65 -6.32
N ILE A 300 -21.18 -12.21 -6.08
CA ILE A 300 -21.48 -10.98 -5.34
C ILE A 300 -22.16 -11.36 -4.03
N VAL A 301 -21.75 -10.73 -2.94
CA VAL A 301 -22.34 -10.83 -1.61
C VAL A 301 -22.71 -9.42 -1.18
N GLY A 302 -23.97 -9.18 -0.94
CA GLY A 302 -24.51 -7.87 -0.58
C GLY A 302 -24.66 -7.66 0.92
N PRO A 303 -25.10 -6.46 1.32
CA PRO A 303 -25.28 -6.11 2.74
C PRO A 303 -26.36 -6.95 3.44
N GLU A 304 -27.28 -7.54 2.70
CA GLU A 304 -28.36 -8.43 3.19
C GLU A 304 -27.85 -9.75 3.78
N GLU A 305 -26.63 -10.16 3.43
CA GLU A 305 -26.01 -11.38 3.97
C GLU A 305 -25.39 -11.18 5.36
N TYR A 306 -25.28 -9.94 5.85
CA TYR A 306 -24.78 -9.59 7.19
C TYR A 306 -23.43 -10.23 7.55
N LEU A 307 -22.53 -10.40 6.58
CA LEU A 307 -21.20 -10.95 6.83
C LEU A 307 -20.31 -9.95 7.55
N SER A 308 -19.56 -10.43 8.54
CA SER A 308 -18.47 -9.61 9.09
C SER A 308 -17.36 -9.44 8.05
N GLN A 309 -16.58 -8.37 8.18
CA GLN A 309 -15.40 -8.12 7.34
C GLN A 309 -14.45 -9.34 7.33
N ALA A 310 -14.22 -9.94 8.49
CA ALA A 310 -13.38 -11.12 8.61
C ALA A 310 -13.94 -12.33 7.85
N ASP A 311 -15.24 -12.57 7.94
CA ASP A 311 -15.90 -13.70 7.26
C ASP A 311 -15.92 -13.49 5.75
N ALA A 312 -16.22 -12.29 5.28
CA ALA A 312 -16.19 -11.93 3.87
C ALA A 312 -14.79 -12.12 3.25
N ARG A 313 -13.74 -11.65 3.94
CA ARG A 313 -12.35 -11.82 3.48
C ARG A 313 -11.93 -13.29 3.49
N ASN A 314 -12.30 -14.07 4.52
CA ASN A 314 -12.07 -15.52 4.53
C ASN A 314 -12.80 -16.21 3.39
N MET A 315 -14.07 -15.86 3.11
CA MET A 315 -14.85 -16.41 2.00
C MET A 315 -14.20 -16.14 0.64
N GLY A 316 -13.75 -14.92 0.38
CA GLY A 316 -13.04 -14.55 -0.85
C GLY A 316 -11.78 -15.38 -1.05
N MET A 317 -10.96 -15.52 0.01
CA MET A 317 -9.75 -16.33 -0.02
C MET A 317 -10.05 -17.83 -0.18
N ASP A 318 -11.13 -18.34 0.43
CA ASP A 318 -11.55 -19.73 0.34
C ASP A 318 -11.99 -20.12 -1.06
N ILE A 319 -12.59 -19.21 -1.83
CA ILE A 319 -12.96 -19.47 -3.23
C ILE A 319 -11.72 -19.87 -4.05
N CYS A 320 -10.61 -19.13 -3.90
CA CYS A 320 -9.36 -19.49 -4.57
C CYS A 320 -8.73 -20.75 -3.98
N ARG A 321 -8.77 -20.92 -2.65
CA ARG A 321 -8.22 -22.11 -1.97
C ARG A 321 -8.88 -23.39 -2.41
N GLN A 322 -10.19 -23.39 -2.56
CA GLN A 322 -10.98 -24.58 -2.97
C GLN A 322 -10.87 -24.85 -4.48
N ASN A 323 -10.66 -23.84 -5.28
CA ASN A 323 -10.47 -23.98 -6.71
C ASN A 323 -9.02 -24.33 -7.05
N LYS A 324 -8.77 -25.57 -7.50
CA LYS A 324 -7.43 -26.04 -7.90
C LYS A 324 -6.84 -25.29 -9.09
N GLU A 325 -7.69 -24.70 -9.92
CA GLU A 325 -7.28 -23.90 -11.08
C GLU A 325 -6.97 -22.44 -10.73
N CYS A 326 -7.22 -21.99 -9.51
CA CYS A 326 -6.86 -20.64 -9.07
C CYS A 326 -5.37 -20.60 -8.76
N ASP A 327 -4.59 -19.91 -9.59
CA ASP A 327 -3.15 -19.76 -9.42
C ASP A 327 -2.79 -18.64 -8.47
N TYR A 328 -3.59 -17.58 -8.44
CA TYR A 328 -3.40 -16.42 -7.58
C TYR A 328 -4.72 -15.87 -7.03
N TYR A 329 -4.67 -15.40 -5.80
CA TYR A 329 -5.72 -14.62 -5.16
C TYR A 329 -5.25 -13.18 -5.03
N PHE A 330 -5.98 -12.25 -5.65
CA PHE A 330 -5.72 -10.81 -5.61
C PHE A 330 -6.80 -10.12 -4.79
N SER A 331 -6.45 -9.66 -3.60
CA SER A 331 -7.35 -8.90 -2.70
C SER A 331 -7.18 -7.42 -2.93
N ILE A 332 -8.28 -6.68 -3.02
CA ILE A 332 -8.27 -5.23 -3.18
C ILE A 332 -9.47 -4.59 -2.49
N ASP A 333 -9.22 -3.55 -1.69
CA ASP A 333 -10.24 -2.73 -1.06
C ASP A 333 -10.66 -1.60 -1.99
N ALA A 334 -11.90 -1.15 -1.86
CA ALA A 334 -12.49 -0.15 -2.75
C ALA A 334 -11.85 1.25 -2.63
N ASP A 335 -11.12 1.51 -1.55
CA ASP A 335 -10.38 2.77 -1.33
C ASP A 335 -9.01 2.81 -2.03
N VAL A 336 -8.66 1.79 -2.84
CA VAL A 336 -7.43 1.74 -3.64
C VAL A 336 -7.71 2.17 -5.07
N VAL A 337 -7.07 3.24 -5.54
CA VAL A 337 -7.10 3.65 -6.95
C VAL A 337 -5.85 3.16 -7.65
N LEU A 338 -5.98 2.20 -8.55
CA LEU A 338 -4.88 1.75 -9.40
C LEU A 338 -4.68 2.73 -10.55
N THR A 339 -3.44 3.16 -10.76
CA THR A 339 -3.03 4.03 -11.88
C THR A 339 -2.27 3.26 -12.96
N ASN A 340 -1.77 2.07 -12.62
CA ASN A 340 -1.03 1.23 -13.55
C ASN A 340 -1.88 0.02 -13.98
N PRO A 341 -2.31 -0.07 -15.25
CA PRO A 341 -3.13 -1.19 -15.72
C PRO A 341 -2.38 -2.53 -15.68
N LYS A 342 -1.05 -2.54 -15.65
CA LYS A 342 -0.21 -3.75 -15.58
C LYS A 342 0.03 -4.24 -14.16
N THR A 343 -0.59 -3.63 -13.13
CA THR A 343 -0.36 -3.96 -11.72
C THR A 343 -0.38 -5.46 -11.46
N LEU A 344 -1.39 -6.16 -11.96
CA LEU A 344 -1.55 -7.60 -11.73
C LEU A 344 -0.40 -8.42 -12.33
N LYS A 345 -0.01 -8.14 -13.58
CA LYS A 345 1.13 -8.77 -14.24
C LYS A 345 2.43 -8.54 -13.47
N LEU A 346 2.72 -7.28 -13.15
CA LEU A 346 3.92 -6.89 -12.42
C LEU A 346 4.05 -7.55 -11.04
N LEU A 347 2.94 -7.77 -10.34
CA LEU A 347 2.94 -8.48 -9.07
C LEU A 347 3.18 -9.97 -9.22
N ILE A 348 2.58 -10.60 -10.24
CA ILE A 348 2.78 -12.03 -10.55
C ILE A 348 4.24 -12.30 -10.92
N GLU A 349 4.83 -11.44 -11.76
CA GLU A 349 6.24 -11.53 -12.20
C GLU A 349 7.23 -11.50 -11.03
N GLN A 350 6.90 -10.85 -9.91
CA GLN A 350 7.75 -10.87 -8.71
C GLN A 350 7.86 -12.26 -8.05
N ASN A 351 7.01 -13.21 -8.41
CA ASN A 351 7.09 -14.62 -8.00
C ASN A 351 7.15 -14.86 -6.47
N ARG A 352 6.52 -14.00 -5.66
CA ARG A 352 6.50 -14.11 -4.20
C ARG A 352 5.24 -14.85 -3.72
N LYS A 353 5.32 -15.54 -2.56
CA LYS A 353 4.17 -16.22 -1.94
C LYS A 353 3.05 -15.26 -1.58
N MET A 354 3.43 -14.10 -1.01
CA MET A 354 2.53 -12.98 -0.73
C MET A 354 3.25 -11.68 -1.01
N ILE A 355 2.65 -10.82 -1.83
CA ILE A 355 3.21 -9.53 -2.22
C ILE A 355 2.12 -8.48 -2.36
N ALA A 356 2.43 -7.26 -2.00
CA ALA A 356 1.57 -6.10 -2.17
C ALA A 356 2.28 -5.02 -3.01
N PRO A 357 1.56 -4.25 -3.83
CA PRO A 357 2.09 -3.02 -4.40
C PRO A 357 2.09 -1.92 -3.34
N LEU A 358 3.07 -1.02 -3.37
CA LEU A 358 3.01 0.17 -2.53
C LEU A 358 1.94 1.11 -3.07
N VAL A 359 0.99 1.47 -2.22
CA VAL A 359 0.02 2.53 -2.46
C VAL A 359 0.03 3.49 -1.27
N THR A 360 -0.05 4.79 -1.56
CA THR A 360 0.09 5.85 -0.56
C THR A 360 -1.04 6.85 -0.67
N ARG A 361 -1.40 7.51 0.43
CA ARG A 361 -2.31 8.65 0.41
C ARG A 361 -1.59 9.88 -0.09
N HIS A 362 -2.17 10.58 -1.06
CA HIS A 362 -1.58 11.78 -1.63
C HIS A 362 -1.24 12.82 -0.56
N GLY A 363 -0.01 13.35 -0.62
CA GLY A 363 0.48 14.39 0.30
C GLY A 363 0.61 13.96 1.77
N LYS A 364 0.51 12.66 2.08
CA LYS A 364 0.64 12.11 3.43
C LYS A 364 1.69 11.00 3.48
N LEU A 365 2.37 10.88 4.62
CA LEU A 365 3.21 9.72 4.93
C LEU A 365 2.32 8.59 5.50
N TRP A 366 1.39 8.12 4.67
CA TRP A 366 0.46 7.03 4.98
C TRP A 366 0.42 6.06 3.80
N SER A 367 0.60 4.77 4.08
CA SER A 367 0.67 3.72 3.07
C SER A 367 -0.03 2.45 3.55
N ASN A 368 -0.10 1.46 2.67
CA ASN A 368 -0.67 0.14 2.94
C ASN A 368 0.31 -0.84 3.61
N PHE A 369 1.46 -0.39 4.14
CA PHE A 369 2.39 -1.26 4.86
C PHE A 369 2.97 -0.60 6.11
N TRP A 370 3.48 -1.44 7.02
CA TRP A 370 4.31 -1.04 8.14
C TRP A 370 5.57 -1.90 8.17
N GLY A 371 6.73 -1.28 8.37
CA GLY A 371 8.03 -1.94 8.28
C GLY A 371 8.52 -2.56 9.59
N ALA A 372 7.90 -2.25 10.73
CA ALA A 372 8.31 -2.71 12.06
C ALA A 372 7.11 -3.03 12.96
N LEU A 373 7.39 -3.61 14.13
CA LEU A 373 6.44 -3.75 15.22
C LEU A 373 6.97 -3.00 16.45
N SER A 374 6.05 -2.39 17.21
CA SER A 374 6.34 -1.84 18.54
C SER A 374 6.55 -2.96 19.57
N ALA A 375 7.04 -2.58 20.74
CA ALA A 375 7.23 -3.51 21.87
C ALA A 375 5.93 -4.22 22.30
N ASP A 376 4.78 -3.57 22.11
CA ASP A 376 3.44 -4.10 22.43
C ASP A 376 2.88 -5.00 21.33
N GLY A 377 3.63 -5.17 20.21
CA GLY A 377 3.23 -6.00 19.07
C GLY A 377 2.30 -5.29 18.07
N TYR A 378 2.09 -3.98 18.20
CA TYR A 378 1.43 -3.16 17.20
C TYR A 378 2.38 -2.76 16.09
N TYR A 379 1.83 -2.28 14.97
CA TYR A 379 2.62 -1.89 13.82
C TYR A 379 3.29 -0.53 14.03
N ALA A 380 4.54 -0.44 13.58
CA ALA A 380 5.35 0.75 13.68
C ALA A 380 6.07 1.02 12.35
N ARG A 381 6.49 2.25 12.15
CA ARG A 381 7.36 2.60 11.02
C ARG A 381 8.76 2.06 11.29
N SER A 382 9.36 1.45 10.26
CA SER A 382 10.79 1.15 10.24
C SER A 382 11.59 2.43 9.93
N GLU A 383 12.88 2.39 10.16
CA GLU A 383 13.77 3.54 9.89
C GLU A 383 13.76 3.95 8.41
N ASP A 384 13.59 2.99 7.51
CA ASP A 384 13.55 3.18 6.06
C ASP A 384 12.15 3.50 5.50
N TYR A 385 11.12 3.52 6.35
CA TYR A 385 9.72 3.70 5.92
C TYR A 385 9.52 4.94 5.04
N VAL A 386 10.08 6.07 5.46
CA VAL A 386 9.93 7.35 4.73
C VAL A 386 10.62 7.27 3.37
N ASP A 387 11.83 6.72 3.32
CA ASP A 387 12.59 6.55 2.08
C ASP A 387 11.87 5.65 1.07
N ILE A 388 11.25 4.55 1.55
CA ILE A 388 10.48 3.64 0.71
C ILE A 388 9.20 4.32 0.18
N VAL A 389 8.46 5.01 1.06
CA VAL A 389 7.20 5.69 0.70
C VAL A 389 7.43 6.84 -0.28
N GLN A 390 8.55 7.57 -0.14
CA GLN A 390 8.91 8.67 -1.02
C GLN A 390 9.65 8.23 -2.29
N GLY A 391 9.96 6.94 -2.44
CA GLY A 391 10.68 6.42 -3.60
C GLY A 391 12.20 6.69 -3.60
N ASN A 392 12.77 7.13 -2.47
CA ASN A 392 14.22 7.29 -2.30
C ASN A 392 14.94 5.92 -2.28
N ARG A 393 14.22 4.87 -1.86
CA ARG A 393 14.64 3.48 -1.95
C ARG A 393 13.61 2.70 -2.73
N ILE A 394 14.01 2.14 -3.86
CA ILE A 394 13.16 1.36 -4.76
C ILE A 394 13.56 -0.11 -4.68
N GLY A 395 12.59 -1.01 -4.47
CA GLY A 395 12.87 -2.44 -4.33
C GLY A 395 11.65 -3.30 -4.00
N VAL A 396 11.94 -4.50 -3.51
CA VAL A 396 10.97 -5.47 -2.95
C VAL A 396 11.36 -5.72 -1.50
N TRP A 397 10.50 -5.35 -0.57
CA TRP A 397 10.80 -5.26 0.85
C TRP A 397 10.02 -6.29 1.65
N ASN A 398 10.70 -7.10 2.45
CA ASN A 398 10.05 -8.00 3.40
C ASN A 398 9.55 -7.17 4.60
N VAL A 399 8.24 -7.21 4.85
CA VAL A 399 7.58 -6.38 5.86
C VAL A 399 6.65 -7.20 6.76
N PRO A 400 6.45 -6.79 8.02
CA PRO A 400 5.58 -7.51 8.94
C PRO A 400 4.08 -7.29 8.72
N PHE A 401 3.70 -6.27 7.92
CA PHE A 401 2.30 -5.89 7.71
C PHE A 401 2.05 -5.33 6.33
N VAL A 402 0.98 -5.79 5.70
CA VAL A 402 0.38 -5.24 4.48
C VAL A 402 -1.14 -5.20 4.62
N ALA A 403 -1.78 -4.20 4.00
CA ALA A 403 -3.23 -4.00 4.02
C ALA A 403 -3.76 -3.55 2.66
N ASN A 404 -5.06 -3.43 2.52
CA ASN A 404 -5.84 -2.90 1.40
C ASN A 404 -5.68 -3.62 0.07
N ILE A 405 -4.47 -4.00 -0.32
CA ILE A 405 -4.21 -4.66 -1.61
C ILE A 405 -3.02 -5.60 -1.51
N TYR A 406 -3.19 -6.86 -1.93
CA TYR A 406 -2.13 -7.87 -1.97
C TYR A 406 -2.47 -9.04 -2.89
N LEU A 407 -1.44 -9.74 -3.35
CA LEU A 407 -1.50 -10.94 -4.17
C LEU A 407 -0.94 -12.13 -3.38
N ILE A 408 -1.64 -13.27 -3.37
CA ILE A 408 -1.19 -14.51 -2.72
C ILE A 408 -1.22 -15.65 -3.77
N LYS A 409 -0.16 -16.48 -3.82
CA LYS A 409 -0.15 -17.68 -4.65
C LYS A 409 -1.23 -18.67 -4.20
N GLY A 410 -2.01 -19.20 -5.12
CA GLY A 410 -3.02 -20.23 -4.84
C GLY A 410 -2.43 -21.49 -4.23
N GLN A 411 -1.21 -21.89 -4.66
CA GLN A 411 -0.48 -22.99 -4.05
C GLN A 411 -0.19 -22.73 -2.56
N THR A 412 0.20 -21.49 -2.20
CA THR A 412 0.42 -21.10 -0.80
C THR A 412 -0.86 -21.19 0.02
N LEU A 413 -2.00 -20.81 -0.56
CA LEU A 413 -3.31 -20.94 0.10
C LEU A 413 -3.69 -22.41 0.37
N ARG A 414 -3.30 -23.33 -0.52
CA ARG A 414 -3.61 -24.76 -0.41
C ARG A 414 -2.60 -25.54 0.43
N SER A 415 -1.40 -25.00 0.64
CA SER A 415 -0.34 -25.67 1.40
C SER A 415 -0.12 -25.05 2.77
N GLU A 416 0.57 -23.91 2.80
CA GLU A 416 0.97 -23.26 4.05
C GLU A 416 -0.24 -22.60 4.75
N LEU A 417 -1.15 -21.94 3.96
CA LEU A 417 -2.33 -21.24 4.45
C LEU A 417 -3.62 -22.07 4.30
N LYS A 418 -3.55 -23.38 4.52
CA LYS A 418 -4.70 -24.28 4.37
C LYS A 418 -5.74 -24.20 5.48
N ASP A 419 -5.36 -23.74 6.67
CA ASP A 419 -6.25 -23.59 7.81
C ASP A 419 -7.21 -22.41 7.60
N ARG A 420 -8.36 -22.41 8.29
CA ARG A 420 -9.40 -21.41 8.11
C ARG A 420 -9.30 -20.30 9.16
N ASN A 421 -9.94 -19.14 8.92
CA ASN A 421 -10.03 -17.99 9.82
C ASN A 421 -8.72 -17.19 10.01
N TYR A 422 -8.09 -16.79 8.91
CA TYR A 422 -6.90 -15.93 8.97
C TYR A 422 -7.20 -14.48 9.38
N PHE A 423 -8.41 -14.00 9.12
CA PHE A 423 -8.83 -12.63 9.39
C PHE A 423 -9.48 -12.40 10.76
N ALA A 424 -9.52 -13.43 11.62
CA ALA A 424 -10.06 -13.32 12.96
C ALA A 424 -9.00 -13.72 14.01
N ARG A 425 -8.67 -12.82 14.93
CA ARG A 425 -7.79 -13.06 16.07
C ARG A 425 -7.96 -11.99 17.15
N ASP A 426 -8.25 -12.40 18.37
CA ASP A 426 -8.16 -11.67 19.65
C ASP A 426 -8.22 -10.13 19.57
N ARG A 427 -9.33 -9.51 19.26
CA ARG A 427 -9.54 -8.04 19.22
C ARG A 427 -8.68 -7.27 18.20
N LEU A 428 -8.03 -7.95 17.27
CA LEU A 428 -7.32 -7.31 16.17
C LEU A 428 -8.30 -7.03 15.01
N ASP A 429 -8.05 -5.96 14.27
CA ASP A 429 -8.71 -5.76 12.99
C ASP A 429 -8.32 -6.88 11.99
N SER A 430 -9.08 -7.01 10.91
CA SER A 430 -8.94 -8.11 9.96
C SER A 430 -7.55 -8.18 9.31
N ASP A 431 -6.96 -7.06 8.94
CA ASP A 431 -5.65 -7.03 8.28
C ASP A 431 -4.52 -7.32 9.28
N MET A 432 -4.64 -6.82 10.51
CA MET A 432 -3.72 -7.16 11.60
C MET A 432 -3.79 -8.64 11.92
N ALA A 433 -4.99 -9.20 11.97
CA ALA A 433 -5.20 -10.62 12.23
C ALA A 433 -4.58 -11.47 11.12
N LEU A 434 -4.82 -11.14 9.84
CA LEU A 434 -4.21 -11.81 8.70
C LEU A 434 -2.69 -11.82 8.81
N CYS A 435 -2.08 -10.64 8.91
CA CYS A 435 -0.62 -10.52 8.91
C CYS A 435 0.02 -11.25 10.10
N ARG A 436 -0.59 -11.18 11.26
CA ARG A 436 -0.12 -11.91 12.45
C ARG A 436 -0.26 -13.41 12.29
N ASN A 437 -1.40 -13.89 11.79
CA ASN A 437 -1.63 -15.32 11.54
C ASN A 437 -0.69 -15.87 10.45
N VAL A 438 -0.45 -15.13 9.37
CA VAL A 438 0.49 -15.49 8.31
C VAL A 438 1.92 -15.59 8.83
N ARG A 439 2.37 -14.70 9.71
CA ARG A 439 3.70 -14.76 10.32
C ARG A 439 3.85 -15.86 11.36
N GLU A 440 2.82 -16.07 12.20
CA GLU A 440 2.92 -16.89 13.41
C GLU A 440 2.36 -18.31 13.26
N MET A 441 1.97 -18.75 12.10
CA MET A 441 1.27 -19.99 11.67
C MET A 441 1.32 -21.24 12.59
N ASN A 442 1.43 -21.13 13.90
CA ASN A 442 1.47 -22.26 14.86
C ASN A 442 1.00 -21.97 16.27
N LEU A 443 0.31 -20.86 16.51
CA LEU A 443 -0.28 -20.60 17.82
C LEU A 443 -1.79 -20.87 17.83
N GLN A 444 -2.24 -22.06 17.38
CA GLN A 444 -3.53 -22.55 17.82
C GLN A 444 -3.42 -22.84 19.33
N ARG A 445 -4.07 -22.02 20.14
CA ARG A 445 -4.40 -22.36 21.52
C ARG A 445 -5.30 -23.59 21.49
N GLU A 446 -4.79 -24.72 21.91
CA GLU A 446 -5.65 -25.70 22.53
C GLU A 446 -6.15 -25.05 23.83
N LYS A 447 -7.43 -24.73 23.89
CA LYS A 447 -8.09 -23.95 24.97
C LYS A 447 -8.10 -24.62 26.33
N ASP A 448 -7.54 -25.81 26.49
CA ASP A 448 -7.86 -26.69 27.60
C ASP A 448 -6.70 -27.08 28.52
N SER A 449 -5.52 -26.45 28.46
CA SER A 449 -4.49 -26.72 29.47
C SER A 449 -3.48 -25.58 29.67
N PRO A 450 -3.39 -25.00 30.90
CA PRO A 450 -2.42 -23.96 31.22
C PRO A 450 -0.95 -24.45 31.18
N SER A 451 -0.72 -25.76 31.17
CA SER A 451 0.62 -26.38 31.12
C SER A 451 1.18 -26.54 29.71
N VAL A 452 0.39 -26.32 28.67
CA VAL A 452 0.77 -26.57 27.27
C VAL A 452 1.32 -25.32 26.57
N GLU A 453 1.09 -24.10 27.09
CA GLU A 453 1.62 -22.85 26.51
C GLU A 453 3.14 -22.86 26.33
N THR A 454 3.87 -23.52 27.21
CA THR A 454 5.34 -23.58 27.19
C THR A 454 5.88 -24.50 26.07
N PHE A 455 5.12 -25.53 25.66
CA PHE A 455 5.57 -26.52 24.67
C PHE A 455 5.38 -26.10 23.21
N HIS A 456 4.37 -25.28 22.90
CA HIS A 456 4.13 -24.82 21.52
C HIS A 456 5.12 -23.75 21.05
N MET A 457 5.81 -23.05 21.94
CA MET A 457 6.80 -22.02 21.63
C MET A 457 8.13 -22.57 21.07
N LEU A 458 8.36 -23.86 21.14
CA LEU A 458 9.61 -24.51 20.71
C LEU A 458 9.58 -24.98 19.23
N ARG A 459 8.43 -24.91 18.56
CA ARG A 459 8.37 -25.21 17.14
C ARG A 459 8.82 -23.98 16.33
N PRO A 460 9.70 -24.15 15.34
CA PRO A 460 10.09 -23.05 14.48
C PRO A 460 8.84 -22.45 13.82
N PRO A 461 8.73 -21.12 13.74
CA PRO A 461 7.59 -20.47 13.13
C PRO A 461 7.41 -20.96 11.69
N LYS A 462 6.21 -21.39 11.34
CA LYS A 462 5.88 -21.87 9.99
C LYS A 462 5.48 -20.73 9.05
N GLY A 463 5.59 -19.46 9.48
CA GLY A 463 5.13 -18.30 8.77
C GLY A 463 5.79 -18.11 7.42
N ILE A 464 5.05 -17.50 6.49
CA ILE A 464 5.56 -17.07 5.19
C ILE A 464 5.96 -15.59 5.27
N PHE A 465 6.85 -15.18 4.38
CA PHE A 465 7.25 -13.78 4.24
C PHE A 465 6.21 -13.01 3.42
N MET A 466 5.97 -11.77 3.84
CA MET A 466 5.13 -10.81 3.14
C MET A 466 6.01 -9.72 2.57
N TYR A 467 5.73 -9.32 1.35
CA TYR A 467 6.54 -8.33 0.64
C TYR A 467 5.70 -7.15 0.21
N ILE A 468 6.33 -5.96 0.18
CA ILE A 468 5.82 -4.77 -0.50
C ILE A 468 6.79 -4.41 -1.63
N THR A 469 6.27 -3.98 -2.78
CA THR A 469 7.09 -3.50 -3.89
C THR A 469 6.72 -2.06 -4.26
N ASN A 470 7.75 -1.23 -4.43
CA ASN A 470 7.64 0.13 -4.97
C ASN A 470 8.47 0.31 -6.25
N ARG A 471 8.74 -0.79 -6.97
CA ARG A 471 9.52 -0.78 -8.23
C ARG A 471 8.81 -0.01 -9.36
N HIS A 472 7.50 0.13 -9.24
CA HIS A 472 6.65 0.87 -10.17
C HIS A 472 5.67 1.73 -9.37
N GLU A 473 5.12 2.74 -10.00
CA GLU A 473 3.93 3.39 -9.50
C GLU A 473 2.73 2.49 -9.77
N PHE A 474 1.97 2.17 -8.73
CA PHE A 474 0.81 1.27 -8.82
C PHE A 474 -0.51 1.97 -8.59
N GLY A 475 -0.50 3.00 -7.75
CA GLY A 475 -1.71 3.71 -7.40
C GLY A 475 -1.63 4.44 -6.06
N ARG A 476 -2.80 4.80 -5.55
CA ARG A 476 -2.93 5.58 -4.32
C ARG A 476 -4.11 5.14 -3.47
N LEU A 477 -4.11 5.56 -2.20
CA LEU A 477 -5.21 5.34 -1.27
C LEU A 477 -6.12 6.56 -1.24
N LEU A 478 -7.42 6.33 -1.34
CA LEU A 478 -8.44 7.36 -1.12
C LEU A 478 -8.66 7.61 0.37
N SER A 479 -9.10 8.82 0.69
CA SER A 479 -9.71 9.11 1.97
C SER A 479 -11.21 8.81 1.91
N THR A 480 -11.68 7.95 2.79
CA THR A 480 -13.10 7.70 3.01
C THR A 480 -13.65 8.53 4.17
N ALA A 481 -12.78 9.29 4.85
CA ALA A 481 -13.17 10.16 5.94
C ALA A 481 -14.17 11.23 5.46
N ASN A 482 -15.22 11.42 6.25
CA ASN A 482 -16.26 12.44 5.98
C ASN A 482 -17.00 12.26 4.63
N TYR A 483 -16.96 11.06 4.02
CA TYR A 483 -17.75 10.82 2.83
C TYR A 483 -19.23 10.73 3.16
N ASN A 484 -19.98 11.71 2.69
CA ASN A 484 -21.42 11.83 2.93
C ASN A 484 -22.18 11.25 1.73
N THR A 485 -23.17 10.39 1.98
CA THR A 485 -24.00 9.74 0.96
C THR A 485 -25.40 10.35 0.83
N SER A 486 -25.66 11.53 1.43
CA SER A 486 -26.96 12.18 1.45
C SER A 486 -27.28 12.97 0.18
N HIS A 487 -26.30 13.26 -0.67
CA HIS A 487 -26.48 13.96 -1.92
C HIS A 487 -26.73 12.99 -3.08
N HIS A 488 -27.15 13.49 -4.22
CA HIS A 488 -27.31 12.67 -5.43
C HIS A 488 -25.95 12.26 -6.02
N SER A 489 -25.04 13.24 -6.16
CA SER A 489 -23.71 13.10 -6.74
C SER A 489 -22.63 13.39 -5.71
N ASN A 490 -22.51 12.52 -4.70
CA ASN A 490 -21.68 12.74 -3.51
C ASN A 490 -20.20 13.00 -3.79
N ASP A 491 -19.67 12.51 -4.90
CA ASP A 491 -18.26 12.64 -5.27
C ASP A 491 -17.85 14.08 -5.58
N LEU A 492 -18.80 14.97 -5.92
CA LEU A 492 -18.55 16.40 -6.14
C LEU A 492 -17.91 17.09 -4.92
N TRP A 493 -18.20 16.62 -3.70
CA TRP A 493 -17.65 17.19 -2.46
C TRP A 493 -16.24 16.74 -2.12
N GLN A 494 -15.64 15.83 -2.92
CA GLN A 494 -14.35 15.19 -2.58
C GLN A 494 -13.10 16.01 -2.92
N ILE A 495 -13.25 17.25 -3.35
CA ILE A 495 -12.14 18.12 -3.75
C ILE A 495 -11.09 18.34 -2.64
N PHE A 496 -11.50 18.31 -1.36
CA PHE A 496 -10.61 18.53 -0.20
C PHE A 496 -9.94 17.25 0.27
N GLU A 497 -10.70 16.15 0.31
CA GLU A 497 -10.20 14.88 0.84
C GLU A 497 -9.40 14.08 -0.20
N ASN A 498 -9.82 14.15 -1.48
CA ASN A 498 -9.25 13.41 -2.58
C ASN A 498 -8.99 14.32 -3.79
N PRO A 499 -8.16 15.38 -3.68
CA PRO A 499 -8.05 16.42 -4.70
C PRO A 499 -7.52 15.91 -6.05
N VAL A 500 -6.63 14.91 -6.03
CA VAL A 500 -6.05 14.35 -7.28
C VAL A 500 -7.11 13.59 -8.07
N ASP A 501 -7.88 12.72 -7.40
CA ASP A 501 -8.93 11.93 -8.04
C ASP A 501 -10.08 12.81 -8.48
N TRP A 502 -10.44 13.80 -7.67
CA TRP A 502 -11.43 14.81 -8.02
C TRP A 502 -11.03 15.55 -9.29
N LYS A 503 -9.78 16.04 -9.37
CA LYS A 503 -9.25 16.71 -10.57
C LYS A 503 -9.30 15.82 -11.80
N GLU A 504 -8.85 14.57 -11.67
CA GLU A 504 -8.83 13.62 -12.80
C GLU A 504 -10.22 13.29 -13.35
N ILE A 505 -11.26 13.34 -12.50
CA ILE A 505 -12.64 13.04 -12.89
C ILE A 505 -13.37 14.30 -13.41
N TYR A 506 -13.21 15.42 -12.72
CA TYR A 506 -14.06 16.59 -12.93
C TYR A 506 -13.43 17.72 -13.75
N ILE A 507 -12.12 17.82 -13.82
CA ILE A 507 -11.44 18.82 -14.64
C ILE A 507 -11.21 18.26 -16.05
N ASN A 508 -11.40 19.15 -17.07
CA ASN A 508 -11.21 18.77 -18.47
C ASN A 508 -9.77 18.28 -18.71
N PRO A 509 -9.56 17.17 -19.41
CA PRO A 509 -8.21 16.63 -19.70
C PRO A 509 -7.29 17.63 -20.41
N ASN A 510 -7.88 18.56 -21.19
CA ASN A 510 -7.11 19.60 -21.89
C ASN A 510 -6.84 20.85 -21.03
N TYR A 511 -7.28 20.91 -19.78
CA TYR A 511 -7.08 22.08 -18.92
C TYR A 511 -5.60 22.49 -18.81
N SER A 512 -4.68 21.55 -18.66
CA SER A 512 -3.25 21.84 -18.58
C SER A 512 -2.69 22.50 -19.85
N LYS A 513 -3.26 22.21 -21.01
CA LYS A 513 -2.88 22.78 -22.31
C LYS A 513 -3.16 24.29 -22.40
N ILE A 514 -4.05 24.82 -21.56
CA ILE A 514 -4.24 26.26 -21.41
C ILE A 514 -2.90 26.96 -21.15
N PHE A 515 -2.03 26.36 -20.35
CA PHE A 515 -0.74 26.93 -19.92
C PHE A 515 0.44 26.53 -20.83
N THR A 516 0.39 25.36 -21.43
CA THR A 516 1.48 24.79 -22.21
C THR A 516 1.34 25.03 -23.73
N GLU A 517 0.12 24.95 -24.28
CA GLU A 517 -0.15 25.01 -25.72
C GLU A 517 -0.96 26.26 -26.14
N ASN A 518 -1.35 27.08 -25.15
CA ASN A 518 -2.13 28.32 -25.38
C ASN A 518 -3.43 28.10 -26.16
N ILE A 519 -4.23 27.11 -25.76
CA ILE A 519 -5.52 26.76 -26.42
C ILE A 519 -6.68 27.70 -26.07
N VAL A 520 -6.41 28.81 -25.40
CA VAL A 520 -7.44 29.81 -25.06
C VAL A 520 -7.86 30.53 -26.30
N GLU A 521 -9.16 30.53 -26.60
CA GLU A 521 -9.77 31.24 -27.71
C GLU A 521 -10.27 32.61 -27.22
N GLN A 522 -10.25 33.62 -28.08
CA GLN A 522 -10.79 34.95 -27.82
C GLN A 522 -11.85 35.28 -28.88
N PRO A 523 -13.10 34.77 -28.74
CA PRO A 523 -14.15 34.97 -29.73
C PRO A 523 -14.64 36.41 -29.85
N CYS A 524 -14.55 37.18 -28.72
CA CYS A 524 -14.93 38.57 -28.66
C CYS A 524 -13.86 39.38 -27.91
N PRO A 525 -13.78 40.73 -28.06
CA PRO A 525 -12.84 41.55 -27.32
C PRO A 525 -12.96 41.28 -25.81
N ASP A 526 -11.81 40.96 -25.15
CA ASP A 526 -11.69 40.64 -23.75
C ASP A 526 -12.62 39.53 -23.23
N VAL A 527 -13.08 38.65 -24.12
CA VAL A 527 -13.84 37.44 -23.80
C VAL A 527 -12.97 36.24 -24.11
N PHE A 528 -12.52 35.54 -23.10
CA PHE A 528 -11.63 34.40 -23.23
C PHE A 528 -12.36 33.08 -22.99
N TRP A 529 -12.20 32.13 -23.91
CA TRP A 529 -12.91 30.86 -23.93
C TRP A 529 -11.95 29.67 -23.79
N PHE A 530 -12.19 28.78 -22.82
CA PHE A 530 -11.27 27.72 -22.46
C PHE A 530 -11.98 26.50 -21.85
N PRO A 531 -11.39 25.29 -21.96
CA PRO A 531 -11.94 24.08 -21.34
C PRO A 531 -11.69 24.09 -19.83
N ILE A 532 -12.70 23.76 -19.02
CA ILE A 532 -12.60 23.73 -17.55
C ILE A 532 -13.15 22.44 -16.95
N PHE A 533 -14.37 22.02 -17.30
CA PHE A 533 -14.98 20.83 -16.75
C PHE A 533 -14.95 19.66 -17.73
N SER A 534 -14.87 18.44 -17.18
CA SER A 534 -15.20 17.20 -17.89
C SER A 534 -16.70 17.14 -18.18
N GLU A 535 -17.12 16.26 -19.08
CA GLU A 535 -18.54 16.00 -19.29
C GLU A 535 -19.21 15.43 -18.02
N THR A 536 -18.50 14.58 -17.28
CA THR A 536 -18.97 14.02 -15.99
C THR A 536 -19.28 15.11 -14.98
N ALA A 537 -18.40 16.12 -14.82
CA ALA A 537 -18.64 17.25 -13.94
C ALA A 537 -19.91 18.00 -14.29
N CYS A 538 -20.13 18.25 -15.58
CA CYS A 538 -21.31 18.93 -16.07
C CYS A 538 -22.58 18.13 -15.79
N ASP A 539 -22.57 16.83 -16.08
CA ASP A 539 -23.74 15.97 -15.91
C ASP A 539 -24.12 15.81 -14.44
N GLU A 540 -23.15 15.54 -13.58
CA GLU A 540 -23.39 15.36 -12.15
C GLU A 540 -23.83 16.67 -11.47
N LEU A 541 -23.28 17.81 -11.88
CA LEU A 541 -23.72 19.12 -11.38
C LEU A 541 -25.18 19.41 -11.77
N VAL A 542 -25.56 19.13 -13.02
CA VAL A 542 -26.95 19.28 -13.47
C VAL A 542 -27.88 18.32 -12.71
N GLN A 543 -27.48 17.06 -12.56
CA GLN A 543 -28.25 16.07 -11.80
C GLN A 543 -28.46 16.48 -10.34
N GLU A 544 -27.45 17.04 -9.70
CA GLU A 544 -27.55 17.54 -8.32
C GLU A 544 -28.54 18.71 -8.24
N MET A 545 -28.50 19.66 -9.18
CA MET A 545 -29.44 20.80 -9.23
C MET A 545 -30.88 20.35 -9.50
N GLU A 546 -31.08 19.40 -10.43
CA GLU A 546 -32.40 18.84 -10.71
C GLU A 546 -32.94 18.01 -9.53
N HIS A 547 -32.09 17.29 -8.85
CA HIS A 547 -32.46 16.57 -7.64
C HIS A 547 -32.92 17.51 -6.51
N PHE A 548 -32.22 18.61 -6.32
CA PHE A 548 -32.63 19.66 -5.39
C PHE A 548 -33.96 20.31 -5.79
N GLY A 549 -34.15 20.58 -7.07
CA GLY A 549 -35.41 20.92 -7.72
C GLY A 549 -36.07 22.28 -7.34
N GLN A 550 -35.46 23.03 -6.41
CA GLN A 550 -36.05 24.32 -5.95
C GLN A 550 -35.53 25.48 -6.79
N TRP A 551 -35.90 25.47 -8.08
CA TRP A 551 -35.58 26.55 -9.03
C TRP A 551 -36.35 27.82 -8.68
N SER A 552 -35.66 28.99 -8.70
CA SER A 552 -36.21 30.30 -8.29
C SER A 552 -37.38 30.80 -9.13
N GLY A 553 -37.50 30.34 -10.37
CA GLY A 553 -38.55 30.76 -11.31
C GLY A 553 -38.45 32.21 -11.72
N GLY A 554 -37.29 32.84 -11.65
CA GLY A 554 -37.08 34.27 -11.91
C GLY A 554 -37.63 35.16 -10.81
N LYS A 555 -37.91 34.64 -9.62
CA LYS A 555 -38.49 35.40 -8.49
C LYS A 555 -37.50 35.67 -7.37
N HIS A 556 -36.23 35.38 -7.56
CA HIS A 556 -35.21 35.55 -6.53
C HIS A 556 -34.96 37.05 -6.26
N HIS A 557 -35.24 37.48 -5.06
CA HIS A 557 -34.91 38.82 -4.58
C HIS A 557 -33.63 38.73 -3.75
N ASP A 558 -32.51 39.10 -4.34
CA ASP A 558 -31.23 39.16 -3.60
C ASP A 558 -31.14 40.52 -2.89
N SER A 559 -31.37 40.50 -1.57
CA SER A 559 -31.26 41.68 -0.72
C SER A 559 -29.84 42.29 -0.66
N ARG A 560 -28.83 41.56 -1.17
CA ARG A 560 -27.42 42.01 -1.25
C ARG A 560 -27.18 42.97 -2.41
N ILE A 561 -28.08 43.06 -3.39
CA ILE A 561 -27.96 43.89 -4.60
C ILE A 561 -28.73 45.23 -4.42
N ALA A 562 -28.98 45.68 -3.21
CA ALA A 562 -29.57 46.96 -2.93
C ALA A 562 -28.53 48.06 -3.17
N GLY A 563 -28.60 48.73 -4.31
CA GLY A 563 -27.73 49.88 -4.59
C GLY A 563 -27.38 50.17 -6.04
N GLY A 564 -28.30 50.03 -6.99
CA GLY A 564 -28.15 50.66 -8.29
C GLY A 564 -27.79 49.77 -9.48
N TYR A 565 -27.78 48.49 -9.31
CA TYR A 565 -27.71 47.53 -10.42
C TYR A 565 -29.13 47.05 -10.77
N GLU A 566 -29.44 46.97 -12.08
CA GLU A 566 -30.66 46.34 -12.52
C GLU A 566 -30.71 44.87 -12.05
N ASN A 567 -31.70 44.58 -11.20
CA ASN A 567 -31.95 43.19 -10.82
C ASN A 567 -32.51 42.43 -12.05
N VAL A 568 -31.68 41.59 -12.65
CA VAL A 568 -32.06 40.77 -13.80
C VAL A 568 -32.37 39.37 -13.30
N PRO A 569 -33.66 39.02 -13.16
CA PRO A 569 -34.02 37.75 -12.56
C PRO A 569 -33.62 36.57 -13.49
N THR A 570 -33.03 35.56 -12.87
CA THR A 570 -32.69 34.25 -13.50
C THR A 570 -33.49 33.15 -12.83
N ASP A 571 -33.79 32.08 -13.60
CA ASP A 571 -34.32 30.83 -13.01
C ASP A 571 -33.15 29.98 -12.58
N ASP A 572 -32.76 30.06 -11.32
CA ASP A 572 -31.50 29.60 -10.81
C ASP A 572 -31.58 28.81 -9.49
N ILE A 573 -30.48 28.11 -9.18
CA ILE A 573 -30.17 27.53 -7.87
C ILE A 573 -28.75 27.97 -7.50
N HIS A 574 -28.58 28.55 -6.31
CA HIS A 574 -27.25 28.93 -5.80
C HIS A 574 -26.50 27.75 -5.24
N MET A 575 -25.15 27.70 -5.44
CA MET A 575 -24.27 26.67 -4.88
C MET A 575 -24.40 26.54 -3.35
N LYS A 576 -24.73 27.66 -2.67
CA LYS A 576 -24.98 27.68 -1.23
C LYS A 576 -26.20 26.87 -0.82
N GLN A 577 -27.25 26.84 -1.63
CA GLN A 577 -28.51 26.14 -1.33
C GLN A 577 -28.31 24.62 -1.33
N VAL A 578 -27.45 24.11 -2.19
CA VAL A 578 -27.13 22.69 -2.30
C VAL A 578 -25.91 22.29 -1.48
N GLY A 579 -25.27 23.22 -0.71
CA GLY A 579 -24.10 22.94 0.11
C GLY A 579 -22.77 22.88 -0.63
N LEU A 580 -22.73 23.25 -1.92
CA LEU A 580 -21.52 23.23 -2.76
C LEU A 580 -20.66 24.50 -2.66
N GLU A 581 -21.07 25.53 -1.92
CA GLU A 581 -20.38 26.83 -1.91
C GLU A 581 -18.87 26.71 -1.61
N LYS A 582 -18.50 25.98 -0.58
CA LYS A 582 -17.09 25.81 -0.19
C LYS A 582 -16.27 25.07 -1.26
N VAL A 583 -16.83 24.02 -1.83
CA VAL A 583 -16.25 23.25 -2.93
C VAL A 583 -16.03 24.14 -4.14
N TRP A 584 -17.04 24.93 -4.50
CA TRP A 584 -17.02 25.83 -5.65
C TRP A 584 -16.00 26.96 -5.49
N LEU A 585 -15.92 27.58 -4.32
CA LEU A 585 -14.90 28.61 -4.04
C LEU A 585 -13.48 28.03 -4.07
N HIS A 586 -13.29 26.80 -3.63
CA HIS A 586 -12.01 26.12 -3.77
C HIS A 586 -11.69 25.82 -5.24
N PHE A 587 -12.66 25.34 -6.00
CA PHE A 587 -12.53 25.14 -7.45
C PHE A 587 -12.13 26.44 -8.16
N ILE A 588 -12.77 27.57 -7.86
CA ILE A 588 -12.41 28.88 -8.45
C ILE A 588 -10.94 29.22 -8.14
N ARG A 589 -10.52 29.03 -6.89
CA ARG A 589 -9.14 29.33 -6.46
C ARG A 589 -8.11 28.48 -7.18
N GLU A 590 -8.34 27.19 -7.27
CA GLU A 590 -7.37 26.24 -7.80
C GLU A 590 -7.34 26.19 -9.35
N PHE A 591 -8.48 26.44 -10.00
CA PHE A 591 -8.59 26.20 -11.45
C PHE A 591 -8.96 27.45 -12.25
N ILE A 592 -9.69 28.41 -11.69
CA ILE A 592 -10.09 29.62 -12.42
C ILE A 592 -9.07 30.76 -12.19
N ALA A 593 -8.62 30.99 -10.97
CA ALA A 593 -7.67 32.07 -10.67
C ALA A 593 -6.35 31.97 -11.49
N PRO A 594 -5.75 30.80 -11.73
CA PRO A 594 -4.59 30.70 -12.63
C PRO A 594 -4.89 31.11 -14.07
N VAL A 595 -6.08 30.79 -14.59
CA VAL A 595 -6.50 31.20 -15.93
C VAL A 595 -6.73 32.71 -16.00
N THR A 596 -7.38 33.28 -14.96
CA THR A 596 -7.57 34.74 -14.85
C THR A 596 -6.25 35.48 -14.93
N LEU A 597 -5.24 35.02 -14.15
CA LEU A 597 -3.89 35.62 -14.16
C LEU A 597 -3.23 35.53 -15.54
N LYS A 598 -3.48 34.45 -16.30
CA LYS A 598 -2.94 34.28 -17.65
C LYS A 598 -3.58 35.21 -18.64
N VAL A 599 -4.91 35.32 -18.66
CA VAL A 599 -5.64 36.06 -19.69
C VAL A 599 -5.77 37.55 -19.36
N PHE A 600 -5.81 37.91 -18.08
CA PHE A 600 -5.83 39.29 -17.57
C PHE A 600 -4.57 39.50 -16.72
N ALA A 601 -3.42 39.62 -17.35
CA ALA A 601 -2.14 39.75 -16.66
C ALA A 601 -2.12 40.92 -15.68
N GLY A 602 -1.70 40.65 -14.44
CA GLY A 602 -1.66 41.64 -13.37
C GLY A 602 -2.90 41.69 -12.47
N TYR A 603 -3.96 40.97 -12.83
CA TYR A 603 -5.16 40.84 -11.97
C TYR A 603 -5.12 39.54 -11.16
N TYR A 604 -4.88 39.67 -9.86
CA TYR A 604 -4.91 38.54 -8.95
C TYR A 604 -6.31 38.41 -8.35
N THR A 605 -6.90 37.23 -8.46
CA THR A 605 -8.08 36.87 -7.67
C THR A 605 -7.71 35.89 -6.58
N LYS A 606 -8.22 36.08 -5.39
CA LYS A 606 -8.08 35.15 -4.25
C LYS A 606 -9.10 34.01 -4.32
N GLY A 607 -9.82 33.88 -5.43
CA GLY A 607 -10.92 32.94 -5.54
C GLY A 607 -12.15 33.37 -4.74
N HIS A 608 -12.32 34.68 -4.55
CA HIS A 608 -13.50 35.22 -3.90
C HIS A 608 -14.60 35.44 -4.95
N ALA A 609 -15.72 34.77 -4.77
CA ALA A 609 -16.88 34.95 -5.62
C ALA A 609 -18.12 35.11 -4.77
N LEU A 610 -18.80 36.24 -4.92
CA LEU A 610 -19.96 36.59 -4.12
C LEU A 610 -21.22 35.83 -4.52
N LEU A 611 -21.37 35.54 -5.82
CA LEU A 611 -22.50 34.83 -6.37
C LEU A 611 -22.00 33.65 -7.21
N ASN A 612 -22.55 32.48 -6.91
CA ASN A 612 -22.23 31.22 -7.60
C ASN A 612 -23.53 30.45 -7.77
N PHE A 613 -24.00 30.28 -8.99
CA PHE A 613 -25.33 29.71 -9.25
C PHE A 613 -25.36 28.97 -10.59
N VAL A 614 -26.32 28.06 -10.73
CA VAL A 614 -26.66 27.40 -11.99
C VAL A 614 -27.97 27.99 -12.49
N VAL A 615 -28.01 28.40 -13.75
CA VAL A 615 -29.19 28.91 -14.43
C VAL A 615 -29.78 27.87 -15.36
N LYS A 616 -31.09 27.75 -15.35
CA LYS A 616 -31.90 26.89 -16.21
C LYS A 616 -32.72 27.74 -17.17
N TYR A 617 -32.51 27.56 -18.47
CA TYR A 617 -33.32 28.14 -19.51
C TYR A 617 -34.26 27.10 -20.12
N THR A 618 -35.54 27.44 -20.18
CA THR A 618 -36.57 26.63 -20.85
C THR A 618 -37.48 27.49 -21.68
N THR A 619 -38.18 26.93 -22.65
CA THR A 619 -39.14 27.65 -23.48
C THR A 619 -40.37 28.09 -22.72
N GLU A 620 -40.70 27.39 -21.62
CA GLU A 620 -41.91 27.60 -20.82
C GLU A 620 -41.71 28.61 -19.67
N ARG A 621 -40.48 28.78 -19.16
CA ARG A 621 -40.20 29.62 -17.99
C ARG A 621 -39.31 30.81 -18.33
N GLN A 622 -37.98 30.55 -18.48
CA GLN A 622 -37.03 31.59 -18.86
C GLN A 622 -36.38 31.23 -20.17
N ARG A 623 -36.74 31.92 -21.24
CA ARG A 623 -36.24 31.63 -22.61
C ARG A 623 -34.94 32.32 -22.91
N SER A 624 -34.72 33.52 -22.37
CA SER A 624 -33.58 34.41 -22.65
C SER A 624 -33.27 35.27 -21.44
N LEU A 625 -32.18 36.03 -21.50
CA LEU A 625 -31.83 37.00 -20.49
C LEU A 625 -31.63 38.37 -21.15
N ARG A 626 -32.32 39.39 -20.65
CA ARG A 626 -32.26 40.78 -21.22
C ARG A 626 -30.85 41.36 -21.11
N PRO A 627 -30.50 42.38 -21.92
CA PRO A 627 -29.22 43.08 -21.82
C PRO A 627 -28.94 43.61 -20.44
N HIS A 628 -27.72 43.34 -19.91
CA HIS A 628 -27.27 43.74 -18.55
C HIS A 628 -25.74 43.77 -18.45
N HIS A 629 -25.25 44.41 -17.39
CA HIS A 629 -23.88 44.25 -16.92
C HIS A 629 -23.90 43.43 -15.65
N ASP A 630 -22.85 42.58 -15.47
CA ASP A 630 -22.66 41.87 -14.22
C ASP A 630 -22.05 42.79 -13.15
N SER A 631 -22.34 42.54 -11.90
CA SER A 631 -21.80 43.33 -10.78
C SER A 631 -20.38 42.88 -10.36
N SER A 632 -19.80 41.93 -11.04
CA SER A 632 -18.46 41.34 -10.78
C SER A 632 -17.33 42.12 -11.42
N THR A 633 -16.09 41.85 -10.99
CA THR A 633 -14.89 42.24 -11.73
C THR A 633 -14.71 41.35 -12.96
N PHE A 634 -14.83 40.05 -12.78
CA PHE A 634 -14.86 39.06 -13.84
C PHE A 634 -16.05 38.14 -13.66
N THR A 635 -16.68 37.74 -14.78
CA THR A 635 -17.70 36.70 -14.79
C THR A 635 -17.19 35.49 -15.55
N ILE A 636 -17.37 34.30 -14.99
CA ILE A 636 -17.27 33.05 -15.72
C ILE A 636 -18.65 32.50 -15.99
N ASN A 637 -18.78 31.89 -17.18
CA ASN A 637 -20.01 31.24 -17.62
C ASN A 637 -19.63 29.89 -18.22
N ILE A 638 -19.96 28.81 -17.54
CA ILE A 638 -19.61 27.44 -17.94
C ILE A 638 -20.83 26.77 -18.56
N ALA A 639 -20.70 26.29 -19.79
CA ALA A 639 -21.76 25.52 -20.46
C ALA A 639 -21.83 24.12 -19.88
N LEU A 640 -22.99 23.70 -19.34
CA LEU A 640 -23.15 22.40 -18.68
C LEU A 640 -23.77 21.33 -19.56
N ASN A 641 -24.35 21.72 -20.73
CA ASN A 641 -24.91 20.74 -21.66
C ASN A 641 -24.72 21.17 -23.13
N LYS A 642 -25.09 20.32 -24.07
CA LYS A 642 -24.70 20.40 -25.48
C LYS A 642 -25.77 21.08 -26.33
N VAL A 643 -25.33 22.11 -27.07
CA VAL A 643 -26.16 22.70 -28.15
C VAL A 643 -26.33 21.70 -29.30
N GLY A 644 -27.54 21.61 -29.85
CA GLY A 644 -27.89 20.68 -30.92
C GLY A 644 -28.37 19.30 -30.45
N GLU A 645 -27.91 18.87 -29.25
CA GLU A 645 -28.36 17.61 -28.63
C GLU A 645 -29.43 17.89 -27.53
N ASP A 646 -29.09 18.66 -26.51
CA ASP A 646 -29.97 18.91 -25.36
C ASP A 646 -30.89 20.13 -25.56
N PHE A 647 -30.44 21.10 -26.37
CA PHE A 647 -31.19 22.31 -26.67
C PHE A 647 -30.81 22.91 -28.04
N GLN A 648 -31.65 23.77 -28.55
CA GLN A 648 -31.42 24.54 -29.79
C GLN A 648 -31.50 26.04 -29.50
N GLY A 649 -30.69 26.84 -30.19
CA GLY A 649 -30.56 28.28 -29.97
C GLY A 649 -29.68 28.56 -28.74
N GLY A 650 -29.97 29.65 -28.04
CA GLY A 650 -29.18 30.08 -26.88
C GLY A 650 -27.85 30.72 -27.26
N GLY A 651 -26.99 30.92 -26.28
CA GLY A 651 -25.72 31.63 -26.45
C GLY A 651 -25.62 32.88 -25.61
N CYS A 652 -24.62 33.70 -25.86
CA CYS A 652 -24.40 35.00 -25.23
C CYS A 652 -23.98 36.02 -26.32
N LYS A 653 -24.58 37.22 -26.32
CA LYS A 653 -24.22 38.31 -27.25
C LYS A 653 -23.70 39.49 -26.47
N PHE A 654 -22.55 40.00 -26.84
CA PHE A 654 -21.93 41.20 -26.33
C PHE A 654 -22.30 42.39 -27.25
N LEU A 655 -23.28 43.20 -26.76
CA LEU A 655 -23.92 44.23 -27.63
C LEU A 655 -22.93 45.30 -28.03
N ARG A 656 -22.08 45.80 -27.14
CA ARG A 656 -21.09 46.83 -27.42
C ARG A 656 -20.18 46.47 -28.58
N TYR A 657 -19.83 45.21 -28.70
CA TYR A 657 -18.87 44.68 -29.69
C TYR A 657 -19.56 44.03 -30.88
N ASN A 658 -20.88 43.96 -30.85
CA ASN A 658 -21.69 43.22 -31.83
C ASN A 658 -21.16 41.83 -32.14
N CYS A 659 -20.82 41.11 -31.08
CA CYS A 659 -20.18 39.80 -31.12
C CYS A 659 -20.99 38.81 -30.30
N SER A 660 -21.12 37.55 -30.76
CA SER A 660 -21.90 36.52 -30.08
C SER A 660 -21.14 35.17 -30.02
N ILE A 661 -21.44 34.43 -28.97
CA ILE A 661 -21.07 33.02 -28.77
C ILE A 661 -22.36 32.22 -28.86
N GLU A 662 -22.70 31.66 -30.02
CA GLU A 662 -23.98 31.01 -30.30
C GLU A 662 -23.95 29.50 -30.05
N SER A 663 -22.76 28.88 -30.04
CA SER A 663 -22.59 27.45 -29.82
C SER A 663 -21.62 27.15 -28.66
N PRO A 664 -22.04 27.41 -27.38
CA PRO A 664 -21.20 27.15 -26.27
C PRO A 664 -20.90 25.64 -26.12
N ARG A 665 -19.60 25.30 -25.99
CA ARG A 665 -19.14 23.92 -25.86
C ARG A 665 -19.33 23.42 -24.40
N LYS A 666 -19.93 22.26 -24.20
CA LYS A 666 -20.10 21.64 -22.89
C LYS A 666 -18.76 21.50 -22.18
N GLY A 667 -18.69 21.92 -20.92
CA GLY A 667 -17.47 21.89 -20.10
C GLY A 667 -16.48 23.04 -20.39
N TRP A 668 -16.79 23.94 -21.34
CA TRP A 668 -16.00 25.13 -21.60
C TRP A 668 -16.59 26.33 -20.85
N SER A 669 -15.71 27.19 -20.37
CA SER A 669 -16.06 28.48 -19.76
C SER A 669 -15.63 29.62 -20.65
N PHE A 670 -16.47 30.62 -20.81
CA PHE A 670 -15.96 31.93 -21.21
C PHE A 670 -15.88 32.85 -19.99
N MET A 671 -14.84 33.68 -19.98
CA MET A 671 -14.54 34.67 -18.96
C MET A 671 -14.50 36.05 -19.58
N HIS A 672 -15.17 37.01 -18.98
CA HIS A 672 -15.20 38.39 -19.42
C HIS A 672 -15.25 39.38 -18.24
N PRO A 673 -14.86 40.65 -18.44
CA PRO A 673 -15.12 41.70 -17.46
C PRO A 673 -16.63 41.87 -17.20
N GLY A 674 -17.02 42.04 -15.94
CA GLY A 674 -18.44 42.18 -15.57
C GLY A 674 -18.97 43.60 -15.72
N ARG A 675 -18.35 44.56 -15.02
CA ARG A 675 -18.81 45.93 -14.91
C ARG A 675 -18.47 46.78 -16.13
N LEU A 676 -19.37 47.72 -16.50
CA LEU A 676 -19.17 48.86 -17.39
C LEU A 676 -18.86 48.59 -18.90
N THR A 677 -18.15 47.53 -19.23
CA THR A 677 -17.61 47.34 -20.59
C THR A 677 -18.32 46.27 -21.37
N HIS A 678 -18.83 45.24 -20.73
CA HIS A 678 -19.40 44.07 -21.41
C HIS A 678 -20.91 43.95 -21.18
N LEU A 679 -21.66 44.93 -21.76
CA LEU A 679 -23.11 44.82 -21.84
C LEU A 679 -23.46 43.61 -22.68
N HIS A 680 -24.15 42.63 -22.11
CA HIS A 680 -24.43 41.36 -22.78
C HIS A 680 -25.86 40.86 -22.50
N GLU A 681 -26.33 39.97 -23.34
CA GLU A 681 -27.63 39.31 -23.26
C GLU A 681 -27.52 37.79 -23.44
N GLY A 682 -28.38 37.06 -22.76
CA GLY A 682 -28.56 35.61 -23.02
C GLY A 682 -29.50 35.42 -24.21
N LEU A 683 -29.01 34.87 -25.29
CA LEU A 683 -29.78 34.60 -26.50
C LEU A 683 -30.89 33.57 -26.26
N PRO A 684 -32.08 33.72 -26.92
CA PRO A 684 -33.22 32.87 -26.66
C PRO A 684 -32.95 31.41 -27.11
N ILE A 685 -33.38 30.48 -26.26
CA ILE A 685 -33.44 29.05 -26.66
C ILE A 685 -34.71 28.82 -27.50
N LEU A 686 -34.59 27.94 -28.47
CA LEU A 686 -35.67 27.58 -29.39
C LEU A 686 -36.38 26.29 -29.02
N LYS A 687 -35.62 25.35 -28.42
CA LYS A 687 -36.11 24.03 -27.99
C LYS A 687 -35.21 23.46 -26.92
N GLY A 688 -35.76 22.59 -26.06
CA GLY A 688 -35.01 21.87 -25.03
C GLY A 688 -34.73 22.70 -23.79
N THR A 689 -33.74 22.27 -23.01
CA THR A 689 -33.33 22.91 -21.74
C THR A 689 -31.83 23.20 -21.76
N ARG A 690 -31.43 24.43 -21.47
CA ARG A 690 -30.03 24.85 -21.40
C ARG A 690 -29.65 25.10 -19.93
N TYR A 691 -28.48 24.58 -19.52
CA TYR A 691 -27.88 24.83 -18.21
C TYR A 691 -26.53 25.53 -18.35
N ILE A 692 -26.30 26.51 -17.47
CA ILE A 692 -25.00 27.18 -17.34
C ILE A 692 -24.67 27.37 -15.87
N ALA A 693 -23.38 27.27 -15.52
CA ALA A 693 -22.91 27.68 -14.19
C ALA A 693 -22.21 29.03 -14.29
N VAL A 694 -22.63 29.97 -13.44
CA VAL A 694 -22.16 31.35 -13.45
C VAL A 694 -21.50 31.68 -12.11
N SER A 695 -20.38 32.41 -12.16
CA SER A 695 -19.75 32.96 -10.95
C SER A 695 -19.31 34.39 -11.15
N PHE A 696 -19.63 35.23 -10.19
CA PHE A 696 -19.23 36.62 -10.09
C PHE A 696 -17.98 36.71 -9.24
N ILE A 697 -16.82 36.90 -9.87
CA ILE A 697 -15.50 36.84 -9.26
C ILE A 697 -14.98 38.25 -9.02
N ASP A 698 -14.58 38.53 -7.79
CA ASP A 698 -13.92 39.76 -7.37
C ASP A 698 -12.47 39.51 -6.96
N PRO A 699 -11.60 40.54 -6.97
CA PRO A 699 -10.19 40.44 -6.63
C PRO A 699 -9.90 39.83 -5.24
#